data_5ad356b3d7c99a06c3d3b7c0f6749de4
#
_entry.id   5ad356b3d7c99a06c3d3b7c0f6749de4
#
_cell.length_a   1.000
_cell.length_b   1.000
_cell.length_c   1.000
_cell.angle_alpha   90.00
_cell.angle_beta   90.00
_cell.angle_gamma   90.00
#
_symmetry.space_group_name_H-M   'P 1'
#
loop_
_entity.id
_entity.type
_entity.pdbx_description
1 polymer ?
#
loop_
_entity_poly.entity_id
_entity_poly.type
_entity_poly.pdbx_seq_one_letter_code
_entity_poly.pdbx_strand_id
1 'polypeptide(L)'
;MRTRPRSAAILIGVIAAALMLVTQACSSGSSRPHTAQGPGAAPLPKIRMVARPVGPHGGVNLNVLVVTDGTPSVEAIRTELTAEGMPVTVVNLHSSSRRRITSGLLARTLPGGTRGGNFDGIVLPGATASGLSRHEMSALASYERTFGVRQVDAYAPPATDTGMSSPAYSGPLSGTASVTSAGEAAGFGYLNKSFPFSGGAAGEAPYGYLAQPLSSAATPLVTAAIPRSAGSGALVWQYADAGREQLGVSFGYATYTTQFYYLAHGILRWLTRGVNLTNWRGYLDIAYDDMILGDAQWSTTGHCTPGDTPPCPPGTPNTPTIRMTPADVTYAVQWEKQHDFKIEFLYNGGASSRFAVNGVDALLVATKPVAGDFYWVNHTWTHAYFGCKQNFTVSPWQCVKSNGQIVWAAGTSLVNSQVEQNFAWAKQNGIPAEPGVLATGEYSGLMLTPQQPVDNPNLDTAMGPDGISWVALDASREPKMRPVGAALGVPRHPIDIGYDVDTIASEVNEFNWNNDSKADGGSGLCQGSKTTMCLTPLKNPVDEWNSVIVPGQAQIVFSALLQGDARPFFMHQSNLTGDRIAYPVMDDVLSAYRAVFNSSAPIVNLPMSGDGAVLRNSQLWQQALAAGVVSAWVQGDTVTISGPPGLPVPVTVPAGTGGSGGAQFGSSYAGGRSGWATLGSQPLKLTLGSSAYKS
;
A
#
# COMPACT_ATOMS: atom_id res chain seq x y z
N MET A 1 10.26 -47.75 -13.44
CA MET A 1 11.02 -46.50 -13.49
C MET A 1 10.04 -45.39 -13.23
N ARG A 2 10.06 -44.79 -12.03
CA ARG A 2 9.17 -43.70 -11.62
C ARG A 2 9.99 -42.43 -11.61
N THR A 3 9.71 -41.53 -12.53
CA THR A 3 10.24 -40.16 -12.56
C THR A 3 9.51 -39.32 -11.52
N ARG A 4 10.21 -38.76 -10.56
CA ARG A 4 9.72 -37.75 -9.63
C ARG A 4 9.83 -36.36 -10.26
N PRO A 5 8.87 -35.46 -10.12
CA PRO A 5 9.01 -34.07 -10.55
C PRO A 5 9.92 -33.32 -9.55
N ARG A 6 11.01 -32.77 -10.04
CA ARG A 6 11.88 -31.82 -9.35
C ARG A 6 11.58 -30.41 -9.91
N SER A 7 10.55 -29.75 -9.44
CA SER A 7 10.26 -28.38 -9.93
C SER A 7 9.63 -27.44 -8.89
N ALA A 8 9.50 -27.83 -7.62
CA ALA A 8 8.80 -26.99 -6.63
C ALA A 8 9.72 -26.19 -5.69
N ALA A 9 11.04 -26.33 -5.77
CA ALA A 9 11.94 -25.79 -4.75
C ALA A 9 12.67 -24.48 -5.11
N ILE A 10 12.55 -23.98 -6.34
CA ILE A 10 13.39 -22.85 -6.82
C ILE A 10 12.62 -21.52 -6.78
N LEU A 11 11.27 -21.54 -6.78
CA LEU A 11 10.46 -20.32 -6.81
C LEU A 11 10.41 -19.55 -5.46
N ILE A 12 10.79 -20.18 -4.35
CA ILE A 12 10.63 -19.61 -3.00
C ILE A 12 11.64 -18.48 -2.70
N GLY A 13 12.78 -18.46 -3.38
CA GLY A 13 13.84 -17.47 -3.13
C GLY A 13 13.53 -16.06 -3.66
N VAL A 14 12.80 -15.94 -4.74
CA VAL A 14 12.61 -14.68 -5.48
C VAL A 14 11.58 -13.77 -4.80
N ILE A 15 10.52 -14.33 -4.29
CA ILE A 15 9.43 -13.56 -3.65
C ILE A 15 9.85 -13.04 -2.27
N ALA A 16 10.69 -13.78 -1.55
CA ALA A 16 11.25 -13.30 -0.29
C ALA A 16 12.18 -12.09 -0.47
N ALA A 17 12.87 -11.97 -1.61
CA ALA A 17 13.75 -10.84 -1.89
C ALA A 17 12.98 -9.57 -2.30
N ALA A 18 11.93 -9.69 -3.12
CA ALA A 18 11.09 -8.55 -3.51
C ALA A 18 10.26 -8.02 -2.33
N LEU A 19 9.73 -8.89 -1.45
CA LEU A 19 9.05 -8.47 -0.23
C LEU A 19 10.01 -7.85 0.81
N MET A 20 11.29 -8.24 0.86
CA MET A 20 12.25 -7.60 1.77
C MET A 20 12.59 -6.15 1.38
N LEU A 21 12.47 -5.76 0.13
CA LEU A 21 12.67 -4.37 -0.30
C LEU A 21 11.58 -3.42 0.22
N VAL A 22 10.35 -3.90 0.36
CA VAL A 22 9.23 -3.11 0.91
C VAL A 22 9.31 -2.99 2.44
N THR A 23 9.87 -3.99 3.15
CA THR A 23 9.93 -4.01 4.62
C THR A 23 11.19 -3.38 5.22
N GLN A 24 12.30 -3.27 4.50
CA GLN A 24 13.53 -2.65 5.02
C GLN A 24 13.51 -1.11 5.06
N ALA A 25 12.53 -0.45 4.47
CA ALA A 25 12.36 1.00 4.57
C ALA A 25 11.92 1.47 5.98
N CYS A 26 11.63 0.57 6.92
CA CYS A 26 11.17 0.91 8.27
C CYS A 26 12.21 0.73 9.39
N SER A 27 13.45 0.34 9.12
CA SER A 27 14.47 0.26 10.16
C SER A 27 15.33 1.53 10.26
N SER A 28 15.15 2.22 11.35
CA SER A 28 15.81 3.42 11.82
C SER A 28 17.35 3.41 11.73
N GLY A 29 17.86 4.21 10.84
CA GLY A 29 19.22 4.71 10.92
C GLY A 29 19.19 6.20 11.25
N SER A 30 19.56 6.59 12.47
CA SER A 30 19.69 7.99 12.85
C SER A 30 20.97 8.57 12.24
N SER A 31 20.84 9.23 11.08
CA SER A 31 21.82 10.19 10.61
C SER A 31 21.14 11.55 10.52
N ARG A 32 21.68 12.53 11.27
CA ARG A 32 21.21 13.91 11.23
C ARG A 32 21.36 14.46 9.82
N PRO A 33 20.32 15.03 9.20
CA PRO A 33 20.50 15.74 7.94
C PRO A 33 21.15 17.08 8.21
N HIS A 34 22.24 17.37 7.52
CA HIS A 34 22.73 18.72 7.34
C HIS A 34 21.71 19.48 6.49
N THR A 35 21.07 20.48 7.06
CA THR A 35 20.18 21.40 6.37
C THR A 35 20.97 22.32 5.46
N ALA A 36 20.96 22.05 4.17
CA ALA A 36 21.22 23.08 3.18
C ALA A 36 19.87 23.78 2.89
N GLN A 37 19.72 25.00 3.39
CA GLN A 37 18.56 25.84 3.06
C GLN A 37 18.71 26.35 1.62
N GLY A 38 17.94 25.73 0.70
CA GLY A 38 17.58 26.35 -0.58
C GLY A 38 16.30 27.17 -0.41
N PRO A 39 16.06 28.23 -1.23
CA PRO A 39 14.89 29.08 -1.07
C PRO A 39 13.63 28.36 -1.56
N GLY A 40 12.68 28.17 -0.65
CA GLY A 40 11.26 28.22 -0.97
C GLY A 40 10.56 26.94 -1.37
N ALA A 41 10.82 25.78 -0.75
CA ALA A 41 9.89 24.64 -0.82
C ALA A 41 8.60 24.97 -0.02
N ALA A 42 7.43 24.82 -0.65
CA ALA A 42 6.18 24.87 0.09
C ALA A 42 6.16 23.71 1.10
N PRO A 43 6.11 23.99 2.40
CA PRO A 43 6.00 22.91 3.39
C PRO A 43 4.63 22.26 3.25
N LEU A 44 4.55 20.97 3.62
CA LEU A 44 3.29 20.39 4.09
C LEU A 44 2.53 21.45 4.89
N PRO A 45 1.22 21.64 4.72
CA PRO A 45 0.49 22.68 5.42
C PRO A 45 0.88 22.65 6.91
N LYS A 46 1.48 23.76 7.40
CA LYS A 46 2.01 23.83 8.77
C LYS A 46 0.83 23.79 9.73
N ILE A 47 0.37 22.60 10.05
CA ILE A 47 -0.51 22.41 11.20
C ILE A 47 0.33 22.71 12.41
N ARG A 48 -0.05 23.75 13.18
CA ARG A 48 0.66 24.13 14.40
C ARG A 48 0.47 23.02 15.43
N MET A 49 1.45 22.14 15.55
CA MET A 49 1.50 21.05 16.52
C MET A 49 1.77 21.64 17.91
N VAL A 50 0.70 21.93 18.64
CA VAL A 50 0.79 22.38 20.04
C VAL A 50 0.24 21.26 20.90
N ALA A 51 1.07 20.75 21.83
CA ALA A 51 0.63 19.76 22.80
C ALA A 51 -0.59 20.28 23.57
N ARG A 52 -1.69 19.55 23.58
CA ARG A 52 -2.84 19.86 24.42
C ARG A 52 -2.79 19.02 25.68
N PRO A 53 -3.09 19.60 26.86
CA PRO A 53 -3.35 18.78 28.04
C PRO A 53 -4.53 17.85 27.71
N VAL A 54 -4.35 16.55 27.95
CA VAL A 54 -5.46 15.59 27.87
C VAL A 54 -6.42 16.00 28.99
N GLY A 55 -7.60 16.51 28.61
CA GLY A 55 -8.63 16.89 29.57
C GLY A 55 -9.16 15.68 30.35
N PRO A 56 -9.69 15.88 31.56
CA PRO A 56 -10.29 14.79 32.32
C PRO A 56 -11.54 14.28 31.62
N HIS A 57 -11.56 13.00 31.28
CA HIS A 57 -12.74 12.32 30.72
C HIS A 57 -12.83 10.90 31.29
N GLY A 58 -14.05 10.46 31.58
CA GLY A 58 -14.36 9.17 32.20
C GLY A 58 -14.52 8.00 31.22
N GLY A 59 -14.12 8.18 29.94
CA GLY A 59 -14.25 7.13 28.90
C GLY A 59 -13.01 6.30 28.72
N VAL A 60 -13.00 5.49 27.64
CA VAL A 60 -11.88 4.68 27.18
C VAL A 60 -11.17 5.41 26.06
N ASN A 61 -9.84 5.58 26.15
CA ASN A 61 -9.05 6.18 25.08
C ASN A 61 -8.96 5.21 23.88
N LEU A 62 -9.04 5.77 22.67
CA LEU A 62 -8.76 5.05 21.43
C LEU A 62 -7.24 4.90 21.26
N ASN A 63 -6.69 3.86 21.85
CA ASN A 63 -5.26 3.54 21.88
C ASN A 63 -5.10 2.05 22.21
N VAL A 64 -4.42 1.29 21.38
CA VAL A 64 -4.23 -0.15 21.59
C VAL A 64 -2.95 -0.42 22.37
N LEU A 65 -3.05 -1.25 23.41
CA LEU A 65 -1.88 -1.78 24.11
C LEU A 65 -1.37 -3.04 23.40
N VAL A 66 -0.17 -2.97 22.85
CA VAL A 66 0.52 -4.13 22.26
C VAL A 66 1.62 -4.60 23.19
N VAL A 67 1.49 -5.79 23.71
CA VAL A 67 2.54 -6.50 24.47
C VAL A 67 3.26 -7.41 23.50
N THR A 68 4.53 -7.13 23.23
CA THR A 68 5.31 -7.89 22.24
C THR A 68 6.47 -8.65 22.89
N ASP A 69 6.67 -9.86 22.42
CA ASP A 69 7.88 -10.70 22.64
C ASP A 69 8.75 -10.79 21.37
N GLY A 70 8.46 -9.99 20.34
CA GLY A 70 9.16 -10.00 19.07
C GLY A 70 8.75 -11.13 18.13
N THR A 71 7.74 -11.93 18.46
CA THR A 71 7.25 -12.97 17.56
C THR A 71 6.59 -12.38 16.30
N PRO A 72 6.74 -13.04 15.12
CA PRO A 72 6.24 -12.48 13.86
C PRO A 72 4.75 -12.12 13.88
N SER A 73 3.91 -12.90 14.54
CA SER A 73 2.45 -12.68 14.54
C SER A 73 2.05 -11.42 15.31
N VAL A 74 2.63 -11.17 16.49
CA VAL A 74 2.33 -9.94 17.24
C VAL A 74 2.89 -8.71 16.54
N GLU A 75 4.07 -8.85 15.89
CA GLU A 75 4.67 -7.76 15.12
C GLU A 75 3.86 -7.44 13.86
N ALA A 76 3.24 -8.44 13.22
CA ALA A 76 2.35 -8.21 12.09
C ALA A 76 1.11 -7.39 12.51
N ILE A 77 0.44 -7.74 13.60
CA ILE A 77 -0.68 -6.95 14.12
C ILE A 77 -0.22 -5.54 14.52
N ARG A 78 0.92 -5.40 15.19
CA ARG A 78 1.46 -4.09 15.58
C ARG A 78 1.74 -3.21 14.36
N THR A 79 2.31 -3.79 13.32
CA THR A 79 2.62 -3.09 12.08
C THR A 79 1.35 -2.64 11.38
N GLU A 80 0.34 -3.51 11.30
CA GLU A 80 -0.94 -3.19 10.67
C GLU A 80 -1.70 -2.10 11.43
N LEU A 81 -1.80 -2.20 12.76
CA LEU A 81 -2.36 -1.13 13.59
C LEU A 81 -1.73 0.22 13.28
N THR A 82 -0.41 0.25 13.17
CA THR A 82 0.34 1.50 12.88
C THR A 82 0.11 1.96 11.43
N ALA A 83 0.09 1.05 10.46
CA ALA A 83 -0.13 1.36 9.05
C ALA A 83 -1.52 1.93 8.81
N GLU A 84 -2.56 1.33 9.41
CA GLU A 84 -3.92 1.87 9.35
C GLU A 84 -4.10 3.21 10.11
N GLY A 85 -3.12 3.62 10.92
CA GLY A 85 -3.13 4.92 11.63
C GLY A 85 -3.59 4.87 13.07
N MET A 86 -3.70 3.70 13.69
CA MET A 86 -4.10 3.58 15.09
C MET A 86 -3.02 4.06 16.06
N PRO A 87 -3.38 4.81 17.12
CA PRO A 87 -2.48 5.03 18.24
C PRO A 87 -2.15 3.71 18.94
N VAL A 88 -0.84 3.44 19.15
CA VAL A 88 -0.36 2.20 19.76
C VAL A 88 0.59 2.52 20.91
N THR A 89 0.40 1.82 22.04
CA THR A 89 1.37 1.80 23.14
C THR A 89 2.01 0.43 23.21
N VAL A 90 3.33 0.35 23.09
CA VAL A 90 4.07 -0.91 23.06
C VAL A 90 4.72 -1.21 24.41
N VAL A 91 4.55 -2.45 24.90
CA VAL A 91 5.31 -3.02 26.02
C VAL A 91 6.13 -4.20 25.49
N ASN A 92 7.43 -4.00 25.32
CA ASN A 92 8.35 -5.04 24.84
C ASN A 92 8.84 -5.89 26.02
N LEU A 93 8.50 -7.17 26.02
CA LEU A 93 8.83 -8.13 27.09
C LEU A 93 10.33 -8.40 27.22
N HIS A 94 11.10 -8.22 26.15
CA HIS A 94 12.56 -8.39 26.17
C HIS A 94 13.31 -7.16 26.70
N SER A 95 12.64 -6.02 26.85
CA SER A 95 13.28 -4.81 27.41
C SER A 95 13.38 -4.91 28.92
N SER A 96 14.60 -4.82 29.46
CA SER A 96 14.86 -4.78 30.90
C SER A 96 14.25 -3.55 31.59
N SER A 97 14.06 -2.46 30.84
CA SER A 97 13.47 -1.20 31.31
C SER A 97 11.98 -1.06 31.00
N ARG A 98 11.30 -2.15 30.59
CA ARG A 98 9.89 -2.11 30.22
C ARG A 98 9.01 -1.61 31.38
N ARG A 99 7.99 -0.87 31.06
CA ARG A 99 6.95 -0.50 32.02
C ARG A 99 6.19 -1.74 32.48
N ARG A 100 6.02 -1.91 33.79
CA ARG A 100 5.17 -2.96 34.36
C ARG A 100 3.70 -2.66 34.05
N ILE A 101 2.95 -3.70 33.71
CA ILE A 101 1.51 -3.60 33.48
C ILE A 101 0.80 -3.60 34.82
N THR A 102 0.39 -2.41 35.27
CA THR A 102 -0.29 -2.17 36.54
C THR A 102 -1.64 -1.51 36.30
N SER A 103 -2.50 -1.50 37.30
CA SER A 103 -3.76 -0.76 37.24
C SER A 103 -3.58 0.73 36.92
N GLY A 104 -2.47 1.34 37.36
CA GLY A 104 -2.14 2.74 37.03
C GLY A 104 -1.63 2.96 35.62
N LEU A 105 -1.05 1.94 34.96
CA LEU A 105 -0.76 1.98 33.51
C LEU A 105 -2.05 1.88 32.69
N LEU A 106 -2.94 0.96 33.10
CA LEU A 106 -4.14 0.59 32.33
C LEU A 106 -5.27 1.61 32.48
N ALA A 107 -5.41 2.22 33.65
CA ALA A 107 -6.49 3.16 33.94
C ALA A 107 -6.00 4.34 34.76
N ARG A 108 -6.71 5.46 34.68
CA ARG A 108 -6.50 6.67 35.44
C ARG A 108 -7.70 6.98 36.34
N THR A 109 -7.46 7.62 37.49
CA THR A 109 -8.51 8.17 38.30
C THR A 109 -8.61 9.66 37.99
N LEU A 110 -9.81 10.11 37.68
CA LEU A 110 -10.13 11.50 37.37
C LEU A 110 -10.57 12.26 38.60
N PRO A 111 -10.56 13.62 38.58
CA PRO A 111 -11.17 14.43 39.62
C PRO A 111 -12.63 13.99 39.86
N GLY A 112 -13.01 13.78 41.11
CA GLY A 112 -14.34 13.24 41.45
C GLY A 112 -14.40 11.72 41.56
N GLY A 113 -13.26 10.99 41.38
CA GLY A 113 -13.17 9.55 41.60
C GLY A 113 -13.58 8.68 40.40
N THR A 114 -14.03 9.29 39.30
CA THR A 114 -14.36 8.56 38.07
C THR A 114 -13.11 7.91 37.45
N ARG A 115 -13.21 6.68 36.96
CA ARG A 115 -12.11 5.96 36.33
C ARG A 115 -12.22 6.08 34.80
N GLY A 116 -11.08 6.29 34.12
CA GLY A 116 -10.97 6.26 32.68
C GLY A 116 -9.97 5.19 32.22
N GLY A 117 -10.33 4.44 31.17
CA GLY A 117 -9.46 3.46 30.52
C GLY A 117 -8.42 4.14 29.61
N ASN A 118 -7.20 3.63 29.60
CA ASN A 118 -6.15 4.17 28.75
C ASN A 118 -6.05 3.46 27.39
N PHE A 119 -6.71 2.31 27.22
CA PHE A 119 -6.64 1.46 26.04
C PHE A 119 -8.01 0.91 25.67
N ASP A 120 -8.33 0.91 24.39
CA ASP A 120 -9.56 0.34 23.83
C ASP A 120 -9.39 -1.08 23.30
N GLY A 121 -8.15 -1.58 23.23
CA GLY A 121 -7.81 -2.94 22.82
C GLY A 121 -6.49 -3.40 23.43
N ILE A 122 -6.33 -4.71 23.57
CA ILE A 122 -5.11 -5.36 24.08
C ILE A 122 -4.69 -6.43 23.09
N VAL A 123 -3.41 -6.44 22.71
CA VAL A 123 -2.81 -7.50 21.88
C VAL A 123 -1.72 -8.18 22.70
N LEU A 124 -1.82 -9.49 22.85
CA LEU A 124 -0.82 -10.35 23.48
C LEU A 124 -0.20 -11.31 22.45
N PRO A 125 1.03 -11.81 22.67
CA PRO A 125 1.61 -12.85 21.82
C PRO A 125 0.77 -14.14 21.77
N GLY A 126 0.08 -14.45 22.84
CA GLY A 126 -0.82 -15.60 23.00
C GLY A 126 -1.59 -15.51 24.31
N ALA A 127 -2.51 -16.45 24.52
CA ALA A 127 -3.41 -16.48 25.70
C ALA A 127 -2.67 -16.45 27.05
N THR A 128 -1.47 -17.03 27.08
CA THR A 128 -0.55 -17.00 28.23
C THR A 128 0.76 -16.36 27.79
N ALA A 129 0.84 -15.03 27.85
CA ALA A 129 2.05 -14.31 27.47
C ALA A 129 3.20 -14.64 28.46
N SER A 130 4.13 -15.50 28.02
CA SER A 130 5.36 -15.78 28.76
C SER A 130 6.13 -14.47 28.96
N GLY A 131 6.58 -14.17 30.17
CA GLY A 131 7.25 -12.89 30.50
C GLY A 131 6.35 -11.85 31.16
N LEU A 132 5.04 -12.08 31.28
CA LEU A 132 4.16 -11.35 32.19
C LEU A 132 4.02 -12.11 33.53
N SER A 133 4.10 -11.39 34.63
CA SER A 133 3.84 -11.92 35.94
C SER A 133 2.35 -12.18 36.17
N ARG A 134 2.00 -13.03 37.15
CA ARG A 134 0.60 -13.25 37.53
C ARG A 134 -0.12 -11.96 37.93
N HIS A 135 0.59 -11.01 38.54
CA HIS A 135 0.01 -9.69 38.89
C HIS A 135 -0.32 -8.86 37.65
N GLU A 136 0.54 -8.88 36.63
CA GLU A 136 0.30 -8.18 35.37
C GLU A 136 -0.89 -8.79 34.61
N MET A 137 -0.97 -10.11 34.52
CA MET A 137 -2.12 -10.82 33.92
C MET A 137 -3.42 -10.55 34.70
N SER A 138 -3.37 -10.51 36.04
CA SER A 138 -4.53 -10.16 36.86
C SER A 138 -4.98 -8.70 36.66
N ALA A 139 -4.02 -7.79 36.48
CA ALA A 139 -4.32 -6.38 36.20
C ALA A 139 -5.00 -6.21 34.84
N LEU A 140 -4.51 -6.90 33.78
CA LEU A 140 -5.13 -6.94 32.45
C LEU A 140 -6.55 -7.50 32.53
N ALA A 141 -6.73 -8.65 33.14
CA ALA A 141 -8.03 -9.30 33.26
C ALA A 141 -9.05 -8.44 34.06
N SER A 142 -8.61 -7.73 35.08
CA SER A 142 -9.46 -6.78 35.82
C SER A 142 -9.85 -5.58 34.96
N TYR A 143 -8.91 -5.05 34.18
CA TYR A 143 -9.12 -3.94 33.28
C TYR A 143 -10.13 -4.28 32.18
N GLU A 144 -9.96 -5.41 31.50
CA GLU A 144 -10.83 -5.91 30.46
C GLU A 144 -12.28 -6.04 30.96
N ARG A 145 -12.46 -6.66 32.13
CA ARG A 145 -13.80 -6.76 32.76
C ARG A 145 -14.41 -5.42 33.12
N THR A 146 -13.60 -4.50 33.65
CA THR A 146 -14.07 -3.20 34.12
C THR A 146 -14.57 -2.34 32.97
N PHE A 147 -13.80 -2.26 31.89
CA PHE A 147 -14.10 -1.38 30.77
C PHE A 147 -14.75 -2.07 29.57
N GLY A 148 -14.86 -3.39 29.59
CA GLY A 148 -15.36 -4.19 28.46
C GLY A 148 -14.39 -4.17 27.26
N VAL A 149 -13.08 -4.01 27.54
CA VAL A 149 -12.03 -4.02 26.51
C VAL A 149 -11.74 -5.45 26.08
N ARG A 150 -11.47 -5.65 24.78
CA ARG A 150 -11.18 -6.93 24.16
C ARG A 150 -9.69 -7.20 24.07
N GLN A 151 -9.33 -8.50 24.05
CA GLN A 151 -7.96 -8.98 23.87
C GLN A 151 -7.86 -9.81 22.58
N VAL A 152 -6.78 -9.61 21.82
CA VAL A 152 -6.37 -10.49 20.72
C VAL A 152 -5.13 -11.26 21.15
N ASP A 153 -5.20 -12.58 21.04
CA ASP A 153 -4.06 -13.48 21.17
C ASP A 153 -3.50 -13.71 19.76
N ALA A 154 -2.38 -13.03 19.45
CA ALA A 154 -1.83 -12.96 18.11
C ALA A 154 -1.55 -14.34 17.51
N TYR A 155 -1.12 -15.29 18.33
CA TYR A 155 -0.99 -16.69 17.95
C TYR A 155 -1.48 -17.58 19.10
N ALA A 156 -2.57 -18.27 18.88
CA ALA A 156 -3.22 -19.12 19.87
C ALA A 156 -3.42 -20.53 19.30
N PRO A 157 -2.53 -21.49 19.58
CA PRO A 157 -2.83 -22.89 19.33
C PRO A 157 -4.10 -23.29 20.07
N PRO A 158 -5.06 -23.99 19.41
CA PRO A 158 -6.29 -24.41 20.05
C PRO A 158 -6.04 -25.28 21.29
N ALA A 159 -6.66 -24.92 22.40
CA ALA A 159 -6.52 -25.60 23.69
C ALA A 159 -7.79 -25.43 24.54
N THR A 160 -7.91 -26.19 25.62
CA THR A 160 -9.09 -26.18 26.48
C THR A 160 -9.29 -24.85 27.21
N ASP A 161 -8.22 -24.14 27.54
CA ASP A 161 -8.23 -22.78 28.13
C ASP A 161 -8.66 -21.69 27.16
N THR A 162 -8.57 -21.94 25.86
CA THR A 162 -9.14 -21.08 24.80
C THR A 162 -10.51 -21.59 24.32
N GLY A 163 -11.12 -22.53 25.02
CA GLY A 163 -12.44 -23.08 24.69
C GLY A 163 -12.47 -24.05 23.52
N MET A 164 -11.31 -24.51 23.04
CA MET A 164 -11.18 -25.35 21.85
C MET A 164 -10.74 -26.77 22.18
N SER A 165 -11.15 -27.74 21.35
CA SER A 165 -10.65 -29.12 21.40
C SER A 165 -9.16 -29.16 21.02
N SER A 166 -8.54 -30.31 21.26
CA SER A 166 -7.26 -30.61 20.59
C SER A 166 -7.42 -30.48 19.07
N PRO A 167 -6.37 -30.03 18.36
CA PRO A 167 -6.44 -29.86 16.90
C PRO A 167 -6.81 -31.20 16.20
N ALA A 168 -7.82 -31.15 15.34
CA ALA A 168 -8.12 -32.20 14.39
C ALA A 168 -7.16 -32.21 13.19
N TYR A 169 -6.51 -31.07 12.95
CA TYR A 169 -5.48 -30.93 11.93
C TYR A 169 -4.37 -29.97 12.41
N SER A 170 -3.15 -30.31 12.04
CA SER A 170 -1.96 -29.50 12.28
C SER A 170 -1.04 -29.60 11.05
N GLY A 171 -0.74 -28.51 10.40
CA GLY A 171 0.04 -28.49 9.17
C GLY A 171 -0.16 -27.25 8.31
N PRO A 172 0.39 -27.25 7.07
CA PRO A 172 0.16 -26.17 6.12
C PRO A 172 -1.32 -26.00 5.79
N LEU A 173 -1.84 -24.79 5.91
CA LEU A 173 -3.24 -24.45 5.62
C LEU A 173 -3.37 -23.99 4.17
N SER A 174 -4.13 -24.71 3.38
CA SER A 174 -4.42 -24.40 1.99
C SER A 174 -5.89 -24.70 1.67
N GLY A 175 -6.36 -24.19 0.53
CA GLY A 175 -7.73 -24.41 0.07
C GLY A 175 -8.64 -23.24 0.41
N THR A 176 -9.79 -23.52 1.00
CA THR A 176 -10.86 -22.52 1.18
C THR A 176 -11.11 -22.23 2.64
N ALA A 177 -11.19 -20.95 2.99
CA ALA A 177 -11.71 -20.47 4.26
C ALA A 177 -13.15 -19.96 4.10
N SER A 178 -13.88 -19.91 5.21
CA SER A 178 -15.28 -19.45 5.23
C SER A 178 -15.57 -18.57 6.43
N VAL A 179 -16.30 -17.49 6.23
CA VAL A 179 -16.80 -16.62 7.28
C VAL A 179 -18.11 -17.20 7.82
N THR A 180 -18.22 -17.36 9.14
CA THR A 180 -19.46 -17.76 9.78
C THR A 180 -20.41 -16.56 9.95
N SER A 181 -21.71 -16.81 10.22
CA SER A 181 -22.65 -15.69 10.53
C SER A 181 -22.19 -14.90 11.77
N ALA A 182 -21.58 -15.56 12.75
CA ALA A 182 -20.95 -14.87 13.89
C ALA A 182 -19.75 -14.02 13.45
N GLY A 183 -18.96 -14.51 12.51
CA GLY A 183 -17.84 -13.76 11.90
C GLY A 183 -18.29 -12.53 11.13
N GLU A 184 -19.35 -12.65 10.32
CA GLU A 184 -19.95 -11.51 9.63
C GLU A 184 -20.34 -10.39 10.63
N ALA A 185 -21.04 -10.77 11.68
CA ALA A 185 -21.46 -9.83 12.74
C ALA A 185 -20.27 -9.27 13.56
N ALA A 186 -19.19 -10.05 13.70
CA ALA A 186 -18.01 -9.70 14.49
C ALA A 186 -17.01 -8.76 13.80
N GLY A 187 -17.19 -8.46 12.50
CA GLY A 187 -16.32 -7.54 11.78
C GLY A 187 -15.68 -8.12 10.52
N PHE A 188 -15.90 -9.41 10.20
CA PHE A 188 -15.37 -10.08 9.01
C PHE A 188 -16.35 -10.08 7.82
N GLY A 189 -17.47 -9.37 7.90
CA GLY A 189 -18.51 -9.34 6.88
C GLY A 189 -18.12 -8.66 5.57
N TYR A 190 -16.90 -8.12 5.45
CA TYR A 190 -16.33 -7.57 4.22
C TYR A 190 -15.69 -8.65 3.33
N LEU A 191 -15.46 -9.83 3.87
CA LEU A 191 -14.96 -10.99 3.12
C LEU A 191 -16.12 -11.70 2.41
N ASN A 192 -15.82 -12.38 1.33
CA ASN A 192 -16.73 -13.35 0.75
C ASN A 192 -17.06 -14.46 1.76
N LYS A 193 -18.26 -15.01 1.70
CA LYS A 193 -18.67 -16.13 2.58
C LYS A 193 -17.70 -17.30 2.54
N SER A 194 -17.10 -17.51 1.38
CA SER A 194 -16.06 -18.50 1.11
C SER A 194 -15.03 -17.85 0.21
N PHE A 195 -13.76 -17.98 0.55
CA PHE A 195 -12.66 -17.35 -0.16
C PHE A 195 -11.41 -18.24 -0.18
N PRO A 196 -10.52 -18.09 -1.19
CA PRO A 196 -9.26 -18.83 -1.24
C PRO A 196 -8.38 -18.47 -0.04
N PHE A 197 -7.86 -19.49 0.66
CA PHE A 197 -6.91 -19.30 1.75
C PHE A 197 -5.49 -19.78 1.36
N SER A 198 -5.30 -20.17 0.13
CA SER A 198 -3.97 -20.32 -0.47
C SER A 198 -3.40 -18.92 -0.71
N GLY A 199 -2.21 -18.64 -0.25
CA GLY A 199 -1.48 -17.44 -0.66
C GLY A 199 -1.35 -17.50 -2.18
N GLY A 200 -1.58 -16.38 -2.91
CA GLY A 200 -1.57 -16.30 -4.37
C GLY A 200 -0.53 -17.20 -5.07
N ALA A 201 -0.25 -17.04 -6.34
CA ALA A 201 0.60 -17.94 -7.15
C ALA A 201 2.00 -18.25 -6.56
N ALA A 202 2.43 -17.52 -5.54
CA ALA A 202 3.75 -17.60 -4.93
C ALA A 202 3.73 -17.69 -3.39
N GLY A 203 2.56 -17.71 -2.75
CA GLY A 203 2.46 -17.72 -1.28
C GLY A 203 2.59 -19.12 -0.68
N GLU A 204 3.52 -19.30 0.26
CA GLU A 204 3.54 -20.50 1.09
C GLU A 204 2.27 -20.58 1.94
N ALA A 205 1.72 -21.79 2.04
CA ALA A 205 0.60 -22.04 2.93
C ALA A 205 1.07 -21.87 4.39
N PRO A 206 0.44 -20.97 5.19
CA PRO A 206 0.84 -20.79 6.58
C PRO A 206 0.61 -22.06 7.37
N TYR A 207 1.51 -22.36 8.29
CA TYR A 207 1.32 -23.49 9.22
C TYR A 207 0.30 -23.10 10.29
N GLY A 208 -0.66 -23.96 10.56
CA GLY A 208 -1.67 -23.70 11.60
C GLY A 208 -2.42 -24.94 12.06
N TYR A 209 -3.42 -24.69 12.88
CA TYR A 209 -4.21 -25.71 13.53
C TYR A 209 -5.70 -25.51 13.26
N LEU A 210 -6.43 -26.59 13.06
CA LEU A 210 -7.88 -26.56 12.91
C LEU A 210 -8.53 -27.40 14.00
N ALA A 211 -9.40 -26.80 14.80
CA ALA A 211 -10.07 -27.41 15.94
C ALA A 211 -11.55 -27.03 16.01
N GLN A 212 -12.31 -27.71 16.87
CA GLN A 212 -13.72 -27.45 17.14
C GLN A 212 -13.90 -26.80 18.52
N PRO A 213 -14.94 -25.97 18.71
CA PRO A 213 -15.28 -25.46 20.02
C PRO A 213 -15.74 -26.60 20.95
N LEU A 214 -15.33 -26.52 22.21
CA LEU A 214 -15.76 -27.46 23.25
C LEU A 214 -17.13 -27.12 23.83
N SER A 215 -17.52 -25.85 23.77
CA SER A 215 -18.79 -25.35 24.28
C SER A 215 -19.18 -24.05 23.59
N SER A 216 -20.34 -23.52 23.92
CA SER A 216 -20.79 -22.20 23.45
C SER A 216 -19.95 -21.00 23.96
N ALA A 217 -18.99 -21.23 24.86
CA ALA A 217 -18.04 -20.21 25.30
C ALA A 217 -17.02 -19.84 24.22
N ALA A 218 -16.81 -20.68 23.21
CA ALA A 218 -16.00 -20.43 22.05
C ALA A 218 -16.85 -20.43 20.77
N THR A 219 -16.69 -19.40 19.93
CA THR A 219 -17.46 -19.25 18.71
C THR A 219 -16.50 -19.02 17.54
N PRO A 220 -16.44 -19.93 16.56
CA PRO A 220 -15.68 -19.71 15.34
C PRO A 220 -16.20 -18.53 14.54
N LEU A 221 -15.32 -17.65 14.12
CA LEU A 221 -15.63 -16.48 13.26
C LEU A 221 -15.21 -16.75 11.82
N VAL A 222 -14.03 -17.35 11.64
CA VAL A 222 -13.53 -17.82 10.34
C VAL A 222 -13.09 -19.27 10.50
N THR A 223 -13.47 -20.13 9.56
CA THR A 223 -13.15 -21.54 9.52
C THR A 223 -12.42 -21.91 8.24
N ALA A 224 -11.69 -23.02 8.25
CA ALA A 224 -11.15 -23.62 7.03
C ALA A 224 -11.50 -25.10 6.97
N ALA A 225 -11.55 -25.64 5.76
CA ALA A 225 -11.74 -27.07 5.54
C ALA A 225 -10.56 -27.87 6.10
N ILE A 226 -10.85 -28.93 6.83
CA ILE A 226 -9.83 -29.85 7.32
C ILE A 226 -9.37 -30.72 6.15
N PRO A 227 -8.07 -30.70 5.78
CA PRO A 227 -7.56 -31.47 4.68
C PRO A 227 -7.92 -32.94 4.77
N ARG A 228 -8.45 -33.52 3.69
CA ARG A 228 -8.88 -34.93 3.58
C ARG A 228 -10.04 -35.33 4.53
N SER A 229 -10.82 -34.38 5.01
CA SER A 229 -12.00 -34.55 5.84
C SER A 229 -13.17 -33.74 5.28
N ALA A 230 -14.40 -34.18 5.53
CA ALA A 230 -15.59 -33.38 5.21
C ALA A 230 -15.86 -32.23 6.24
N GLY A 231 -15.07 -32.17 7.31
CA GLY A 231 -15.23 -31.20 8.38
C GLY A 231 -14.45 -29.91 8.13
N SER A 232 -14.77 -28.87 8.90
CA SER A 232 -14.01 -27.63 9.00
C SER A 232 -13.56 -27.41 10.44
N GLY A 233 -12.55 -26.56 10.64
CA GLY A 233 -12.09 -26.15 11.96
C GLY A 233 -11.87 -24.64 12.02
N ALA A 234 -11.85 -24.08 13.22
CA ALA A 234 -11.66 -22.65 13.44
C ALA A 234 -10.24 -22.21 13.06
N LEU A 235 -10.15 -21.14 12.29
CA LEU A 235 -8.94 -20.34 12.03
C LEU A 235 -8.88 -19.15 12.97
N VAL A 236 -10.02 -18.47 13.15
CA VAL A 236 -10.19 -17.33 14.04
C VAL A 236 -11.45 -17.59 14.86
N TRP A 237 -11.37 -17.48 16.17
CA TRP A 237 -12.53 -17.62 17.04
C TRP A 237 -12.49 -16.63 18.18
N GLN A 238 -13.66 -16.23 18.64
CA GLN A 238 -13.80 -15.53 19.91
C GLN A 238 -14.13 -16.51 21.02
N TYR A 239 -13.65 -16.23 22.22
CA TYR A 239 -13.98 -16.98 23.40
C TYR A 239 -14.13 -16.10 24.63
N ALA A 240 -14.96 -16.55 25.56
CA ALA A 240 -15.20 -15.85 26.81
C ALA A 240 -14.53 -16.61 27.96
N ASP A 241 -13.79 -15.90 28.79
CA ASP A 241 -13.21 -16.41 30.03
C ASP A 241 -13.45 -15.43 31.17
N ALA A 242 -14.18 -15.86 32.19
CA ALA A 242 -14.46 -15.10 33.41
C ALA A 242 -14.93 -13.66 33.15
N GLY A 243 -15.78 -13.46 32.12
CA GLY A 243 -16.34 -12.15 31.73
C GLY A 243 -15.43 -11.28 30.88
N ARG A 244 -14.36 -11.84 30.32
CA ARG A 244 -13.49 -11.23 29.30
C ARG A 244 -13.86 -11.77 27.91
N GLU A 245 -13.67 -10.94 26.90
CA GLU A 245 -13.81 -11.33 25.50
C GLU A 245 -12.43 -11.38 24.85
N GLN A 246 -12.06 -12.53 24.30
CA GLN A 246 -10.76 -12.79 23.70
C GLN A 246 -10.93 -13.37 22.29
N LEU A 247 -9.97 -13.12 21.42
CA LEU A 247 -9.92 -13.63 20.06
C LEU A 247 -8.62 -14.38 19.85
N GLY A 248 -8.71 -15.63 19.39
CA GLY A 248 -7.56 -16.45 19.03
C GLY A 248 -7.41 -16.60 17.52
N VAL A 249 -6.16 -16.62 17.06
CA VAL A 249 -5.77 -16.90 15.67
C VAL A 249 -4.89 -18.15 15.66
N SER A 250 -5.27 -19.18 14.90
CA SER A 250 -4.67 -20.53 14.99
C SER A 250 -3.51 -20.79 14.04
N PHE A 251 -3.12 -19.85 13.21
CA PHE A 251 -2.01 -20.04 12.26
C PHE A 251 -0.89 -19.03 12.48
N GLY A 252 0.33 -19.40 12.09
CA GLY A 252 1.49 -18.49 12.12
C GLY A 252 1.47 -17.54 10.93
N TYR A 253 1.78 -16.26 11.17
CA TYR A 253 1.86 -15.22 10.16
C TYR A 253 2.92 -14.18 10.51
N ALA A 254 3.31 -13.44 9.49
CA ALA A 254 4.24 -12.33 9.56
C ALA A 254 3.74 -11.19 8.65
N THR A 255 4.46 -10.07 8.63
CA THR A 255 4.14 -8.88 7.79
C THR A 255 4.13 -9.15 6.28
N TYR A 256 4.63 -10.29 5.84
CA TYR A 256 4.62 -10.72 4.44
C TYR A 256 3.58 -11.82 4.13
N THR A 257 2.79 -12.25 5.13
CA THR A 257 1.81 -13.33 4.95
C THR A 257 0.51 -12.78 4.39
N THR A 258 0.22 -13.04 3.13
CA THR A 258 -0.97 -12.57 2.41
C THR A 258 -2.28 -12.91 3.15
N GLN A 259 -2.40 -14.13 3.70
CA GLN A 259 -3.60 -14.60 4.43
C GLN A 259 -3.85 -13.79 5.71
N PHE A 260 -2.83 -13.23 6.32
CA PHE A 260 -2.99 -12.32 7.45
C PHE A 260 -3.77 -11.08 7.04
N TYR A 261 -3.42 -10.44 5.93
CA TYR A 261 -4.08 -9.24 5.45
C TYR A 261 -5.54 -9.45 5.06
N TYR A 262 -5.94 -10.66 4.65
CA TYR A 262 -7.36 -10.96 4.47
C TYR A 262 -8.16 -10.75 5.75
N LEU A 263 -7.58 -11.09 6.89
CA LEU A 263 -8.23 -11.11 8.21
C LEU A 263 -7.92 -9.88 9.07
N ALA A 264 -6.85 -9.16 8.78
CA ALA A 264 -6.30 -8.10 9.62
C ALA A 264 -7.33 -7.04 9.97
N HIS A 265 -8.00 -6.46 8.96
CA HIS A 265 -9.03 -5.44 9.18
C HIS A 265 -10.18 -5.96 10.08
N GLY A 266 -10.61 -7.20 9.90
CA GLY A 266 -11.63 -7.84 10.75
C GLY A 266 -11.16 -8.03 12.19
N ILE A 267 -9.89 -8.43 12.39
CA ILE A 267 -9.26 -8.54 13.71
C ILE A 267 -9.24 -7.19 14.41
N LEU A 268 -8.81 -6.13 13.73
CA LEU A 268 -8.74 -4.77 14.26
C LEU A 268 -10.14 -4.23 14.60
N ARG A 269 -11.12 -4.44 13.73
CA ARG A 269 -12.50 -4.06 13.99
C ARG A 269 -13.10 -4.80 15.17
N TRP A 270 -12.84 -6.11 15.29
CA TRP A 270 -13.30 -6.88 16.43
C TRP A 270 -12.66 -6.33 17.72
N LEU A 271 -11.35 -6.14 17.73
CA LEU A 271 -10.58 -5.64 18.89
C LEU A 271 -11.15 -4.32 19.43
N THR A 272 -11.43 -3.36 18.54
CA THR A 272 -11.84 -1.99 18.86
C THR A 272 -13.36 -1.79 18.87
N ARG A 273 -14.14 -2.87 18.82
CA ARG A 273 -15.62 -2.81 18.71
C ARG A 273 -16.11 -1.95 17.54
N GLY A 274 -15.30 -1.83 16.49
CA GLY A 274 -15.57 -1.05 15.29
C GLY A 274 -15.45 0.47 15.47
N VAL A 275 -14.88 0.94 16.57
CA VAL A 275 -14.59 2.38 16.80
C VAL A 275 -13.10 2.57 16.87
N ASN A 276 -12.51 3.17 15.85
CA ASN A 276 -11.06 3.36 15.77
C ASN A 276 -10.65 4.55 14.89
N LEU A 277 -9.37 4.89 14.94
CA LEU A 277 -8.77 6.01 14.19
C LEU A 277 -8.07 5.50 12.94
N THR A 278 -8.84 4.88 12.04
CA THR A 278 -8.37 4.34 10.76
C THR A 278 -9.28 4.76 9.62
N ASN A 279 -8.77 4.65 8.38
CA ASN A 279 -9.54 4.77 7.15
C ASN A 279 -9.01 3.76 6.13
N TRP A 280 -9.03 2.48 6.48
CA TRP A 280 -8.58 1.43 5.58
C TRP A 280 -9.44 1.35 4.32
N ARG A 281 -8.78 1.24 3.17
CA ARG A 281 -9.35 1.07 1.83
C ARG A 281 -8.41 0.20 1.00
N GLY A 282 -8.95 -0.58 0.10
CA GLY A 282 -8.18 -1.19 -0.97
C GLY A 282 -7.96 -0.17 -2.09
N TYR A 283 -6.88 0.61 -2.02
CA TYR A 283 -6.53 1.57 -3.07
C TYR A 283 -5.80 0.89 -4.21
N LEU A 284 -6.18 1.22 -5.44
CA LEU A 284 -5.47 0.79 -6.63
C LEU A 284 -5.64 1.83 -7.73
N ASP A 285 -4.56 2.46 -8.12
CA ASP A 285 -4.41 3.22 -9.34
C ASP A 285 -3.27 2.63 -10.17
N ILE A 286 -3.48 2.53 -11.50
CA ILE A 286 -2.48 2.05 -12.45
C ILE A 286 -2.37 3.05 -13.57
N ALA A 287 -1.25 3.73 -13.61
CA ALA A 287 -0.93 4.74 -14.60
C ALA A 287 -0.13 4.15 -15.76
N TYR A 288 -0.30 4.71 -16.94
CA TYR A 288 0.46 4.37 -18.15
C TYR A 288 1.13 5.59 -18.71
N ASP A 289 2.47 5.59 -18.61
CA ASP A 289 3.30 6.68 -19.09
C ASP A 289 3.36 6.67 -20.64
N ASP A 290 3.72 7.83 -21.23
CA ASP A 290 4.00 8.04 -22.66
C ASP A 290 2.79 7.91 -23.61
N MET A 291 1.58 8.08 -23.10
CA MET A 291 0.40 8.12 -23.97
C MET A 291 0.55 9.26 -25.03
N ILE A 292 0.30 8.97 -26.29
CA ILE A 292 0.52 9.80 -27.49
C ILE A 292 1.98 9.75 -27.99
N LEU A 293 2.97 9.56 -27.13
CA LEU A 293 4.35 9.32 -27.50
C LEU A 293 4.48 7.94 -28.19
N GLY A 294 5.63 7.58 -28.61
CA GLY A 294 5.97 6.24 -29.06
C GLY A 294 7.30 5.87 -28.44
N ASP A 295 7.36 4.65 -27.90
CA ASP A 295 8.54 4.12 -27.24
C ASP A 295 9.45 3.40 -28.23
N ALA A 296 10.76 3.46 -28.02
CA ALA A 296 11.67 2.62 -28.78
C ALA A 296 11.49 1.17 -28.31
N GLN A 297 11.62 0.20 -29.23
CA GLN A 297 11.44 -1.22 -28.90
C GLN A 297 12.76 -1.85 -28.46
N TRP A 298 12.69 -2.69 -27.42
CA TRP A 298 13.79 -3.54 -26.97
C TRP A 298 14.37 -4.40 -28.11
N SER A 299 15.68 -4.39 -28.23
CA SER A 299 16.40 -5.26 -29.16
C SER A 299 16.73 -6.59 -28.49
N THR A 300 16.00 -7.64 -28.84
CA THR A 300 16.25 -9.00 -28.31
C THR A 300 17.60 -9.59 -28.69
N THR A 301 18.31 -9.00 -29.66
CA THR A 301 19.65 -9.42 -30.10
C THR A 301 20.74 -8.52 -29.53
N GLY A 302 20.45 -7.23 -29.33
CA GLY A 302 21.39 -6.28 -28.75
C GLY A 302 21.33 -6.20 -27.24
N HIS A 303 20.24 -6.69 -26.65
CA HIS A 303 19.89 -6.59 -25.23
C HIS A 303 20.01 -5.14 -24.74
N CYS A 304 19.35 -4.26 -25.45
CA CYS A 304 19.35 -2.82 -25.21
C CYS A 304 18.24 -2.16 -26.02
N THR A 305 17.89 -0.92 -25.70
CA THR A 305 16.90 -0.13 -26.44
C THR A 305 17.60 0.91 -27.32
N PRO A 306 17.47 0.83 -28.65
CA PRO A 306 18.09 1.80 -29.55
C PRO A 306 17.60 3.23 -29.28
N GLY A 307 18.53 4.14 -29.04
CA GLY A 307 18.22 5.54 -28.69
C GLY A 307 18.46 5.87 -27.21
N ASP A 308 18.54 4.88 -26.38
CA ASP A 308 18.85 5.05 -24.96
C ASP A 308 20.31 5.35 -24.68
N THR A 309 20.59 5.74 -23.46
CA THR A 309 21.93 6.00 -22.98
C THR A 309 22.26 5.09 -21.76
N PRO A 310 23.32 4.28 -21.82
CA PRO A 310 24.34 4.23 -22.89
C PRO A 310 23.82 3.62 -24.20
N PRO A 311 24.40 4.01 -25.35
CA PRO A 311 23.93 3.52 -26.62
C PRO A 311 24.13 2.01 -26.77
N CYS A 312 23.28 1.40 -27.57
CA CYS A 312 23.39 -0.02 -27.93
C CYS A 312 24.77 -0.39 -28.51
N PRO A 313 25.20 -1.64 -28.38
CA PRO A 313 26.43 -2.12 -29.02
C PRO A 313 26.44 -1.84 -30.52
N PRO A 314 27.62 -1.51 -31.12
CA PRO A 314 27.74 -1.28 -32.55
C PRO A 314 27.20 -2.48 -33.36
N GLY A 315 26.36 -2.19 -34.34
CA GLY A 315 25.74 -3.21 -35.19
C GLY A 315 24.39 -3.73 -34.70
N THR A 316 23.87 -3.26 -33.56
CA THR A 316 22.50 -3.53 -33.15
C THR A 316 21.53 -2.95 -34.19
N PRO A 317 20.60 -3.78 -34.75
CA PRO A 317 19.60 -3.28 -35.69
C PRO A 317 18.68 -2.23 -35.04
N ASN A 318 18.23 -1.27 -35.83
CA ASN A 318 17.15 -0.38 -35.41
C ASN A 318 15.88 -1.20 -35.18
N THR A 319 15.18 -0.89 -34.12
CA THR A 319 13.90 -1.51 -33.76
C THR A 319 12.73 -0.57 -34.14
N PRO A 320 11.53 -1.11 -34.35
CA PRO A 320 10.33 -0.30 -34.55
C PRO A 320 10.03 0.61 -33.36
N THR A 321 9.21 1.63 -33.59
CA THR A 321 8.61 2.38 -32.49
C THR A 321 7.31 1.72 -32.07
N ILE A 322 7.17 1.40 -30.80
CA ILE A 322 5.94 0.90 -30.21
C ILE A 322 5.02 2.08 -29.90
N ARG A 323 3.77 2.01 -30.36
CA ARG A 323 2.77 3.03 -30.05
C ARG A 323 1.37 2.42 -30.09
N MET A 324 0.54 2.78 -29.11
CA MET A 324 -0.87 2.40 -29.12
C MET A 324 -1.56 2.77 -30.44
N THR A 325 -2.54 1.98 -30.83
CA THR A 325 -3.37 2.15 -32.02
C THR A 325 -4.80 2.52 -31.62
N PRO A 326 -5.66 2.97 -32.54
CA PRO A 326 -7.09 3.14 -32.31
C PRO A 326 -7.79 1.88 -31.76
N ALA A 327 -7.33 0.69 -32.15
CA ALA A 327 -7.88 -0.57 -31.67
C ALA A 327 -7.55 -0.80 -30.18
N ASP A 328 -6.39 -0.35 -29.71
CA ASP A 328 -5.99 -0.47 -28.31
C ASP A 328 -6.76 0.49 -27.43
N VAL A 329 -7.08 1.69 -27.90
CA VAL A 329 -7.99 2.62 -27.19
C VAL A 329 -9.38 1.99 -27.05
N THR A 330 -9.90 1.38 -28.10
CA THR A 330 -11.20 0.68 -28.05
C THR A 330 -11.15 -0.46 -27.03
N TYR A 331 -10.07 -1.22 -27.02
CA TYR A 331 -9.88 -2.32 -26.08
C TYR A 331 -9.81 -1.81 -24.62
N ALA A 332 -9.04 -0.76 -24.37
CA ALA A 332 -8.93 -0.14 -23.05
C ALA A 332 -10.30 0.29 -22.48
N VAL A 333 -11.12 0.98 -23.28
CA VAL A 333 -12.49 1.37 -22.89
C VAL A 333 -13.38 0.15 -22.61
N GLN A 334 -13.26 -0.92 -23.39
CA GLN A 334 -14.02 -2.15 -23.15
C GLN A 334 -13.58 -2.83 -21.84
N TRP A 335 -12.28 -2.90 -21.62
CA TRP A 335 -11.70 -3.49 -20.41
C TRP A 335 -12.11 -2.71 -19.15
N GLU A 336 -12.03 -1.38 -19.16
CA GLU A 336 -12.49 -0.53 -18.06
C GLU A 336 -13.95 -0.80 -17.67
N LYS A 337 -14.83 -0.84 -18.67
CA LYS A 337 -16.27 -1.12 -18.47
C LYS A 337 -16.52 -2.52 -17.91
N GLN A 338 -15.73 -3.50 -18.35
CA GLN A 338 -15.82 -4.88 -17.86
C GLN A 338 -15.38 -4.99 -16.40
N HIS A 339 -14.38 -4.21 -16.01
CA HIS A 339 -13.74 -4.32 -14.69
C HIS A 339 -14.18 -3.26 -13.69
N ASP A 340 -15.03 -2.28 -14.10
CA ASP A 340 -15.40 -1.12 -13.27
C ASP A 340 -14.13 -0.48 -12.67
N PHE A 341 -13.17 -0.18 -13.55
CA PHE A 341 -11.85 0.36 -13.21
C PHE A 341 -11.47 1.42 -14.22
N LYS A 342 -10.83 2.49 -13.79
CA LYS A 342 -10.44 3.61 -14.64
C LYS A 342 -8.92 3.68 -14.75
N ILE A 343 -8.42 3.62 -15.99
CA ILE A 343 -6.99 3.72 -16.32
C ILE A 343 -6.55 5.20 -16.23
N GLU A 344 -5.34 5.44 -15.75
CA GLU A 344 -4.72 6.77 -15.78
C GLU A 344 -3.67 6.83 -16.89
N PHE A 345 -3.78 7.81 -17.78
CA PHE A 345 -2.80 8.06 -18.85
C PHE A 345 -1.94 9.29 -18.56
N LEU A 346 -0.64 9.14 -18.74
CA LEU A 346 0.32 10.24 -18.72
C LEU A 346 0.68 10.61 -20.17
N TYR A 347 0.31 11.82 -20.60
CA TYR A 347 0.31 12.17 -22.02
C TYR A 347 1.39 13.18 -22.40
N ASN A 348 1.93 13.04 -23.63
CA ASN A 348 2.93 13.90 -24.26
C ASN A 348 2.36 14.43 -25.59
N GLY A 349 1.60 15.52 -25.53
CA GLY A 349 0.85 16.04 -26.68
C GLY A 349 1.71 16.45 -27.89
N GLY A 350 2.97 16.85 -27.65
CA GLY A 350 3.91 17.22 -28.72
C GLY A 350 4.21 16.11 -29.72
N ALA A 351 4.09 14.87 -29.31
CA ALA A 351 4.32 13.73 -30.19
C ALA A 351 3.23 13.54 -31.26
N SER A 352 2.01 14.04 -31.01
CA SER A 352 0.90 13.86 -31.93
C SER A 352 1.22 14.36 -33.35
N SER A 353 1.88 15.49 -33.49
CA SER A 353 2.28 16.05 -34.80
C SER A 353 3.33 15.17 -35.52
N ARG A 354 4.19 14.48 -34.76
CA ARG A 354 5.25 13.61 -35.28
C ARG A 354 4.66 12.34 -35.93
N PHE A 355 3.54 11.85 -35.41
CA PHE A 355 2.87 10.64 -35.92
C PHE A 355 1.66 10.94 -36.82
N ALA A 356 1.37 12.20 -37.09
CA ALA A 356 0.29 12.59 -37.97
C ALA A 356 0.59 12.22 -39.44
N VAL A 357 -0.34 11.52 -40.07
CA VAL A 357 -0.33 11.26 -41.51
C VAL A 357 -1.34 12.20 -42.17
N ASN A 358 -0.89 12.99 -43.14
CA ASN A 358 -1.71 14.06 -43.77
C ASN A 358 -2.34 15.01 -42.72
N GLY A 359 -1.60 15.32 -41.66
CA GLY A 359 -2.06 16.21 -40.58
C GLY A 359 -3.03 15.58 -39.57
N VAL A 360 -3.27 14.26 -39.65
CA VAL A 360 -4.18 13.53 -38.76
C VAL A 360 -3.42 12.47 -37.96
N ASP A 361 -3.48 12.58 -36.65
CA ASP A 361 -3.01 11.53 -35.73
C ASP A 361 -4.17 10.59 -35.41
N ALA A 362 -4.14 9.38 -35.93
CA ALA A 362 -5.22 8.40 -35.79
C ALA A 362 -5.45 7.99 -34.31
N LEU A 363 -4.39 7.92 -33.50
CA LEU A 363 -4.50 7.62 -32.06
C LEU A 363 -5.25 8.74 -31.33
N LEU A 364 -4.88 10.01 -31.55
CA LEU A 364 -5.57 11.15 -30.98
C LEU A 364 -7.05 11.21 -31.40
N VAL A 365 -7.33 10.96 -32.68
CA VAL A 365 -8.72 10.93 -33.20
C VAL A 365 -9.57 9.87 -32.49
N ALA A 366 -9.01 8.69 -32.23
CA ALA A 366 -9.69 7.63 -31.53
C ALA A 366 -9.86 7.93 -30.02
N THR A 367 -8.91 8.63 -29.42
CA THR A 367 -8.89 8.95 -27.99
C THR A 367 -9.87 10.06 -27.61
N LYS A 368 -10.00 11.11 -28.43
CA LYS A 368 -10.83 12.30 -28.10
C LYS A 368 -12.27 11.99 -27.70
N PRO A 369 -13.05 11.16 -28.42
CA PRO A 369 -14.45 10.91 -28.06
C PRO A 369 -14.63 10.11 -26.76
N VAL A 370 -13.59 9.43 -26.29
CA VAL A 370 -13.59 8.57 -25.08
C VAL A 370 -12.66 9.11 -23.98
N ALA A 371 -12.09 10.29 -24.15
CA ALA A 371 -11.13 10.84 -23.20
C ALA A 371 -11.68 10.98 -21.76
N GLY A 372 -13.01 11.13 -21.59
CA GLY A 372 -13.67 11.17 -20.28
C GLY A 372 -13.70 9.83 -19.55
N ASP A 373 -13.48 8.73 -20.25
CA ASP A 373 -13.43 7.40 -19.64
C ASP A 373 -12.14 7.21 -18.81
N PHE A 374 -11.05 7.94 -19.09
CA PHE A 374 -9.74 7.84 -18.48
C PHE A 374 -9.41 8.98 -17.52
N TYR A 375 -8.45 8.76 -16.59
CA TYR A 375 -7.74 9.83 -15.90
C TYR A 375 -6.55 10.31 -16.75
N TRP A 376 -6.11 11.58 -16.56
CA TRP A 376 -5.08 12.16 -17.42
C TRP A 376 -4.13 13.05 -16.62
N VAL A 377 -2.83 12.76 -16.71
CA VAL A 377 -1.76 13.49 -16.06
C VAL A 377 -0.82 14.09 -17.11
N ASN A 378 -0.38 15.32 -16.89
CA ASN A 378 0.61 15.97 -17.74
C ASN A 378 1.98 15.28 -17.61
N HIS A 379 2.49 14.74 -18.75
CA HIS A 379 3.79 14.07 -18.82
C HIS A 379 4.82 14.89 -19.61
N THR A 380 4.66 16.20 -19.64
CA THR A 380 5.42 17.16 -20.42
C THR A 380 5.16 17.12 -21.94
N TRP A 381 5.47 18.20 -22.65
CA TRP A 381 5.13 18.37 -24.06
C TRP A 381 5.81 17.35 -24.98
N THR A 382 7.13 17.18 -24.84
CA THR A 382 7.95 16.32 -25.70
C THR A 382 8.78 15.30 -24.92
N HIS A 383 8.41 15.01 -23.67
CA HIS A 383 9.19 14.15 -22.79
C HIS A 383 10.62 14.66 -22.58
N ALA A 384 10.79 16.00 -22.44
CA ALA A 384 12.10 16.61 -22.33
C ALA A 384 12.80 16.24 -21.01
N TYR A 385 14.07 15.91 -21.07
CA TYR A 385 14.88 15.59 -19.89
C TYR A 385 15.18 16.85 -19.06
N PHE A 386 14.76 16.89 -17.80
CA PHE A 386 14.92 18.02 -16.88
C PHE A 386 16.08 17.87 -15.90
N GLY A 387 16.78 16.75 -15.93
CA GLY A 387 17.88 16.46 -15.02
C GLY A 387 19.15 17.30 -15.25
N CYS A 388 20.21 16.91 -14.61
CA CYS A 388 21.54 17.48 -14.87
C CYS A 388 22.19 16.89 -16.12
N LYS A 389 23.15 17.57 -16.71
CA LYS A 389 24.02 16.95 -17.73
C LYS A 389 24.73 15.74 -17.11
N GLN A 390 24.59 14.60 -17.77
CA GLN A 390 25.07 13.32 -17.27
C GLN A 390 26.52 13.06 -17.68
N ASN A 391 27.32 12.56 -16.75
CA ASN A 391 28.68 12.10 -17.00
C ASN A 391 28.69 10.56 -16.96
N PHE A 392 28.73 9.93 -18.12
CA PHE A 392 28.78 8.49 -18.28
C PHE A 392 30.19 7.90 -18.24
N THR A 393 31.22 8.70 -18.00
CA THR A 393 32.60 8.19 -17.82
C THR A 393 32.81 7.53 -16.47
N VAL A 394 31.83 7.64 -15.58
CA VAL A 394 31.76 7.01 -14.25
C VAL A 394 30.49 6.16 -14.13
N SER A 395 30.55 5.07 -13.35
CA SER A 395 29.41 4.20 -13.09
C SER A 395 29.17 4.08 -11.57
N PRO A 396 27.96 4.34 -11.06
CA PRO A 396 26.84 4.93 -11.79
C PRO A 396 27.18 6.34 -12.29
N TRP A 397 26.53 6.77 -13.37
CA TRP A 397 26.74 8.12 -13.90
C TRP A 397 26.53 9.22 -12.84
N GLN A 398 27.08 10.37 -13.00
CA GLN A 398 26.94 11.50 -12.09
C GLN A 398 26.73 12.81 -12.85
N CYS A 399 26.18 13.81 -12.18
CA CYS A 399 26.03 15.15 -12.75
C CYS A 399 27.39 15.77 -13.13
N VAL A 400 27.48 16.32 -14.33
CA VAL A 400 28.58 17.19 -14.72
C VAL A 400 28.58 18.44 -13.83
N LYS A 401 29.77 18.84 -13.37
CA LYS A 401 29.98 20.06 -12.59
C LYS A 401 30.88 21.04 -13.33
N SER A 402 30.54 22.33 -13.25
CA SER A 402 31.39 23.42 -13.70
C SER A 402 31.59 24.38 -12.54
N ASN A 403 32.82 24.74 -12.21
CA ASN A 403 33.15 25.55 -11.03
C ASN A 403 32.49 25.06 -9.73
N GLY A 404 32.39 23.74 -9.55
CA GLY A 404 31.77 23.12 -8.38
C GLY A 404 30.23 23.08 -8.38
N GLN A 405 29.58 23.71 -9.34
CA GLN A 405 28.13 23.73 -9.47
C GLN A 405 27.63 22.69 -10.48
N ILE A 406 26.48 22.07 -10.20
CA ILE A 406 25.81 21.14 -11.14
C ILE A 406 25.39 21.91 -12.40
N VAL A 407 25.66 21.31 -13.55
CA VAL A 407 25.20 21.84 -14.84
C VAL A 407 23.87 21.19 -15.20
N TRP A 408 22.81 21.97 -15.18
CA TRP A 408 21.46 21.52 -15.51
C TRP A 408 21.23 21.46 -17.03
N ALA A 409 20.52 20.45 -17.50
CA ALA A 409 20.13 20.30 -18.89
C ALA A 409 18.94 21.21 -19.25
N ALA A 410 18.03 21.44 -18.29
CA ALA A 410 16.85 22.28 -18.46
C ALA A 410 16.88 23.49 -17.53
N GLY A 411 16.63 24.68 -18.09
CA GLY A 411 16.33 25.89 -17.34
C GLY A 411 14.83 26.10 -17.15
N THR A 412 14.43 27.01 -16.26
CA THR A 412 13.03 27.30 -15.91
C THR A 412 12.14 27.56 -17.14
N SER A 413 12.63 28.34 -18.14
CA SER A 413 11.86 28.63 -19.36
C SER A 413 11.51 27.35 -20.16
N LEU A 414 12.42 26.40 -20.24
CA LEU A 414 12.14 25.13 -20.91
C LEU A 414 11.10 24.33 -20.12
N VAL A 415 11.25 24.23 -18.79
CA VAL A 415 10.31 23.50 -17.93
C VAL A 415 8.90 24.05 -18.08
N ASN A 416 8.72 25.39 -17.88
CA ASN A 416 7.41 26.03 -18.05
C ASN A 416 6.82 25.76 -19.44
N SER A 417 7.64 25.94 -20.48
CA SER A 417 7.21 25.69 -21.87
C SER A 417 6.70 24.27 -22.09
N GLN A 418 7.36 23.28 -21.51
CA GLN A 418 6.98 21.88 -21.63
C GLN A 418 5.66 21.56 -20.88
N VAL A 419 5.46 22.16 -19.72
CA VAL A 419 4.27 21.96 -18.89
C VAL A 419 3.07 22.71 -19.50
N GLU A 420 3.23 24.00 -19.79
CA GLU A 420 2.15 24.86 -20.30
C GLU A 420 1.66 24.43 -21.69
N GLN A 421 2.57 24.11 -22.62
CA GLN A 421 2.20 23.64 -23.96
C GLN A 421 1.40 22.34 -23.90
N ASN A 422 1.78 21.42 -23.01
CA ASN A 422 1.09 20.16 -22.86
C ASN A 422 -0.34 20.35 -22.30
N PHE A 423 -0.52 21.18 -21.27
CA PHE A 423 -1.85 21.56 -20.79
C PHE A 423 -2.70 22.28 -21.86
N ALA A 424 -2.10 23.21 -22.60
CA ALA A 424 -2.80 23.91 -23.67
C ALA A 424 -3.27 22.97 -24.77
N TRP A 425 -2.43 22.00 -25.14
CA TRP A 425 -2.78 20.96 -26.13
C TRP A 425 -3.92 20.07 -25.62
N ALA A 426 -3.87 19.60 -24.37
CA ALA A 426 -4.93 18.79 -23.77
C ALA A 426 -6.27 19.54 -23.82
N LYS A 427 -6.29 20.79 -23.38
CA LYS A 427 -7.47 21.67 -23.44
C LYS A 427 -8.00 21.83 -24.87
N GLN A 428 -7.12 22.09 -25.84
CA GLN A 428 -7.49 22.25 -27.25
C GLN A 428 -8.12 20.96 -27.84
N ASN A 429 -7.69 19.81 -27.37
CA ASN A 429 -8.13 18.52 -27.86
C ASN A 429 -9.27 17.88 -27.05
N GLY A 430 -9.75 18.55 -25.98
CA GLY A 430 -10.82 18.06 -25.14
C GLY A 430 -10.38 16.90 -24.22
N ILE A 431 -9.09 16.78 -23.93
CA ILE A 431 -8.54 15.83 -22.97
C ILE A 431 -8.73 16.45 -21.56
N PRO A 432 -9.44 15.77 -20.65
CA PRO A 432 -9.73 16.32 -19.30
C PRO A 432 -8.55 16.09 -18.34
N ALA A 433 -7.38 16.65 -18.70
CA ALA A 433 -6.18 16.54 -17.87
C ALA A 433 -6.38 17.19 -16.51
N GLU A 434 -5.90 16.53 -15.45
CA GLU A 434 -5.94 17.04 -14.09
C GLU A 434 -5.09 18.31 -13.96
N PRO A 435 -5.67 19.45 -13.58
CA PRO A 435 -4.87 20.65 -13.36
C PRO A 435 -3.97 20.47 -12.14
N GLY A 436 -2.73 20.93 -12.26
CA GLY A 436 -1.77 20.92 -11.16
C GLY A 436 -1.16 19.55 -10.83
N VAL A 437 -1.25 18.58 -11.74
CA VAL A 437 -0.60 17.29 -11.62
C VAL A 437 0.42 17.11 -12.74
N LEU A 438 1.65 16.71 -12.37
CA LEU A 438 2.78 16.56 -13.29
C LEU A 438 3.54 15.26 -13.00
N ALA A 439 3.93 14.55 -14.05
CA ALA A 439 5.02 13.60 -14.02
C ALA A 439 6.07 14.05 -15.05
N THR A 440 7.32 14.16 -14.64
CA THR A 440 8.40 14.46 -15.59
C THR A 440 8.88 13.17 -16.24
N GLY A 441 9.26 13.22 -17.52
CA GLY A 441 9.81 12.06 -18.20
C GLY A 441 10.99 11.48 -17.44
N GLU A 442 11.03 10.16 -17.25
CA GLU A 442 12.07 9.42 -16.50
C GLU A 442 12.26 9.95 -15.05
N TYR A 443 11.26 10.60 -14.46
CA TYR A 443 11.41 11.35 -13.20
C TYR A 443 12.57 12.37 -13.24
N SER A 444 12.94 12.83 -14.42
CA SER A 444 14.07 13.72 -14.64
C SER A 444 13.87 15.09 -13.97
N GLY A 445 14.94 15.66 -13.46
CA GLY A 445 14.90 16.87 -12.67
C GLY A 445 14.67 16.65 -11.18
N LEU A 446 14.25 15.45 -10.78
CA LEU A 446 14.08 15.07 -9.38
C LEU A 446 15.37 14.44 -8.84
N MET A 447 15.49 14.44 -7.52
CA MET A 447 16.65 13.86 -6.83
C MET A 447 16.80 12.36 -7.14
N LEU A 448 18.01 11.96 -7.53
CA LEU A 448 18.39 10.59 -7.89
C LEU A 448 19.76 10.28 -7.29
N THR A 449 19.81 9.97 -6.01
CA THR A 449 21.06 9.69 -5.32
C THR A 449 21.65 8.32 -5.72
N PRO A 450 22.97 8.18 -6.01
CA PRO A 450 24.00 9.20 -5.89
C PRO A 450 24.22 10.04 -7.16
N GLN A 451 23.50 9.79 -8.26
CA GLN A 451 23.74 10.39 -9.57
C GLN A 451 23.43 11.90 -9.60
N GLN A 452 22.20 12.25 -9.21
CA GLN A 452 21.72 13.62 -9.05
C GLN A 452 21.29 13.85 -7.61
N PRO A 453 22.11 14.47 -6.76
CA PRO A 453 21.88 14.50 -5.31
C PRO A 453 20.80 15.47 -4.84
N VAL A 454 20.30 16.34 -5.73
CA VAL A 454 19.28 17.37 -5.45
C VAL A 454 18.34 17.52 -6.64
N ASP A 455 17.14 18.03 -6.39
CA ASP A 455 16.23 18.44 -7.46
C ASP A 455 16.83 19.53 -8.32
N ASN A 456 16.40 19.64 -9.57
CA ASN A 456 16.74 20.76 -10.41
C ASN A 456 16.02 22.02 -9.88
N PRO A 457 16.74 23.06 -9.42
CA PRO A 457 16.12 24.27 -8.89
C PRO A 457 15.26 25.02 -9.91
N ASN A 458 15.48 24.77 -11.21
CA ASN A 458 14.63 25.33 -12.26
C ASN A 458 13.25 24.63 -12.31
N LEU A 459 13.20 23.31 -12.03
CA LEU A 459 11.97 22.56 -11.87
C LEU A 459 11.22 23.06 -10.63
N ASP A 460 11.90 23.16 -9.48
CA ASP A 460 11.32 23.69 -8.24
C ASP A 460 10.69 25.06 -8.43
N THR A 461 11.38 25.94 -9.18
CA THR A 461 10.92 27.31 -9.48
C THR A 461 9.68 27.31 -10.37
N ALA A 462 9.57 26.37 -11.31
CA ALA A 462 8.45 26.27 -12.24
C ALA A 462 7.15 25.80 -11.57
N MET A 463 7.22 24.97 -10.53
CA MET A 463 6.03 24.34 -9.91
C MET A 463 4.95 25.35 -9.51
N GLY A 464 5.33 26.47 -8.88
CA GLY A 464 4.38 27.48 -8.40
C GLY A 464 3.68 28.22 -9.54
N PRO A 465 4.41 28.88 -10.46
CA PRO A 465 3.86 29.59 -11.63
C PRO A 465 2.99 28.69 -12.51
N ASP A 466 3.39 27.43 -12.72
CA ASP A 466 2.64 26.48 -13.53
C ASP A 466 1.43 25.87 -12.78
N GLY A 467 1.24 26.24 -11.51
CA GLY A 467 0.12 25.80 -10.68
C GLY A 467 0.20 24.33 -10.27
N ILE A 468 1.40 23.73 -10.31
CA ILE A 468 1.59 22.31 -9.96
C ILE A 468 1.52 22.12 -8.45
N SER A 469 0.63 21.25 -8.02
CA SER A 469 0.41 20.87 -6.63
C SER A 469 0.92 19.45 -6.31
N TRP A 470 0.98 18.60 -7.32
CA TRP A 470 1.40 17.20 -7.21
C TRP A 470 2.41 16.86 -8.31
N VAL A 471 3.49 16.19 -7.94
CA VAL A 471 4.49 15.70 -8.89
C VAL A 471 4.84 14.24 -8.60
N ALA A 472 4.87 13.41 -9.63
CA ALA A 472 5.22 11.99 -9.49
C ALA A 472 6.66 11.82 -9.01
N LEU A 473 6.90 10.92 -8.05
CA LEU A 473 8.20 10.44 -7.58
C LEU A 473 8.35 8.94 -7.86
N ASP A 474 9.56 8.47 -7.97
CA ASP A 474 9.89 7.05 -8.06
C ASP A 474 9.92 6.42 -6.64
N ALA A 475 8.93 5.61 -6.28
CA ALA A 475 8.84 4.98 -4.96
C ALA A 475 9.98 3.98 -4.68
N SER A 476 10.64 3.44 -5.71
CA SER A 476 11.80 2.56 -5.55
C SER A 476 13.00 3.28 -4.93
N ARG A 477 13.04 4.60 -5.02
CA ARG A 477 14.10 5.49 -4.55
C ARG A 477 13.64 6.45 -3.47
N GLU A 478 12.45 7.00 -3.63
CA GLU A 478 11.84 7.97 -2.73
C GLU A 478 10.44 7.49 -2.29
N PRO A 479 10.36 6.52 -1.36
CA PRO A 479 9.09 5.89 -1.00
C PRO A 479 8.17 6.78 -0.16
N LYS A 480 8.59 7.98 0.22
CA LYS A 480 7.82 8.93 1.05
C LYS A 480 7.58 10.22 0.29
N MET A 481 6.41 10.80 0.54
CA MET A 481 6.11 12.14 0.06
C MET A 481 7.12 13.16 0.59
N ARG A 482 7.52 14.10 -0.26
CA ARG A 482 8.31 15.28 0.11
C ARG A 482 7.92 16.49 -0.73
N PRO A 483 8.26 17.70 -0.29
CA PRO A 483 8.13 18.89 -1.13
C PRO A 483 9.08 18.83 -2.33
N VAL A 484 8.59 19.34 -3.48
CA VAL A 484 9.36 19.61 -4.70
C VAL A 484 8.91 21.00 -5.17
N GLY A 485 9.70 22.03 -4.89
CA GLY A 485 9.27 23.40 -5.08
C GLY A 485 7.96 23.72 -4.34
N ALA A 486 6.94 24.16 -5.06
CA ALA A 486 5.60 24.42 -4.53
C ALA A 486 4.71 23.18 -4.46
N ALA A 487 5.11 22.09 -5.09
CA ALA A 487 4.34 20.83 -5.17
C ALA A 487 4.70 19.84 -4.06
N LEU A 488 3.87 18.83 -3.89
CA LEU A 488 4.16 17.62 -3.10
C LEU A 488 4.43 16.45 -4.05
N GLY A 489 5.49 15.71 -3.74
CA GLY A 489 5.82 14.50 -4.46
C GLY A 489 4.92 13.33 -4.08
N VAL A 490 4.37 12.65 -5.08
CA VAL A 490 3.54 11.44 -4.95
C VAL A 490 4.37 10.24 -5.41
N PRO A 491 4.85 9.38 -4.51
CA PRO A 491 5.61 8.20 -4.90
C PRO A 491 4.74 7.22 -5.69
N ARG A 492 5.21 6.74 -6.84
CA ARG A 492 4.58 5.69 -7.66
C ARG A 492 5.44 4.44 -7.68
N HIS A 493 4.81 3.27 -7.64
CA HIS A 493 5.48 1.98 -7.74
C HIS A 493 5.61 1.53 -9.19
N PRO A 494 6.79 1.15 -9.68
CA PRO A 494 6.87 0.46 -10.96
C PRO A 494 6.23 -0.93 -10.85
N ILE A 495 5.51 -1.34 -11.90
CA ILE A 495 5.28 -2.74 -12.21
C ILE A 495 6.44 -3.13 -13.12
N ASP A 496 7.20 -4.15 -12.73
CA ASP A 496 8.45 -4.52 -13.37
C ASP A 496 8.20 -5.29 -14.70
N ILE A 497 7.69 -4.52 -15.66
CA ILE A 497 7.51 -4.88 -17.08
C ILE A 497 8.21 -3.80 -17.88
N GLY A 498 9.01 -4.19 -18.86
CA GLY A 498 9.80 -3.26 -19.68
C GLY A 498 8.95 -2.19 -20.34
N TYR A 499 9.41 -0.92 -20.30
CA TYR A 499 8.71 0.21 -20.96
C TYR A 499 8.79 0.12 -22.48
N ASP A 500 9.73 -0.65 -22.99
CA ASP A 500 10.14 -0.79 -24.39
C ASP A 500 9.76 -2.13 -25.00
N VAL A 501 8.80 -2.83 -24.40
CA VAL A 501 8.28 -4.13 -24.88
C VAL A 501 6.77 -4.10 -25.06
N ASP A 502 6.31 -4.77 -26.11
CA ASP A 502 4.89 -4.91 -26.46
C ASP A 502 4.47 -6.37 -26.67
N THR A 503 5.41 -7.31 -26.57
CA THR A 503 5.13 -8.73 -26.76
C THR A 503 5.67 -9.57 -25.60
N ILE A 504 5.00 -10.70 -25.35
CA ILE A 504 5.44 -11.69 -24.35
C ILE A 504 6.89 -12.14 -24.63
N ALA A 505 7.25 -12.31 -25.90
CA ALA A 505 8.59 -12.76 -26.25
C ALA A 505 9.67 -11.72 -25.95
N SER A 506 9.40 -10.44 -26.21
CA SER A 506 10.35 -9.36 -25.88
C SER A 506 10.48 -9.14 -24.39
N GLU A 507 9.37 -9.19 -23.65
CA GLU A 507 9.38 -9.09 -22.20
C GLU A 507 10.20 -10.22 -21.55
N VAL A 508 9.97 -11.46 -21.93
CA VAL A 508 10.72 -12.60 -21.36
C VAL A 508 12.21 -12.52 -21.72
N ASN A 509 12.55 -12.00 -22.91
CA ASN A 509 13.95 -11.80 -23.31
C ASN A 509 14.60 -10.72 -22.43
N GLU A 510 13.95 -9.58 -22.20
CA GLU A 510 14.44 -8.52 -21.34
C GLU A 510 14.50 -8.96 -19.87
N PHE A 511 13.47 -9.64 -19.37
CA PHE A 511 13.45 -10.21 -18.03
C PHE A 511 14.63 -11.12 -17.77
N ASN A 512 14.90 -12.05 -18.68
CA ASN A 512 16.07 -12.93 -18.59
C ASN A 512 17.37 -12.12 -18.59
N TRP A 513 17.52 -11.15 -19.50
CA TRP A 513 18.70 -10.29 -19.53
C TRP A 513 18.96 -9.58 -18.20
N ASN A 514 17.92 -9.02 -17.60
CA ASN A 514 18.04 -8.26 -16.37
C ASN A 514 18.27 -9.16 -15.14
N ASN A 515 17.73 -10.36 -15.11
CA ASN A 515 17.66 -11.21 -13.93
C ASN A 515 18.62 -12.41 -13.94
N ASP A 516 19.19 -12.79 -15.09
CA ASP A 516 20.04 -13.97 -15.19
C ASP A 516 21.53 -13.65 -14.95
N SER A 517 22.26 -14.68 -14.58
CA SER A 517 23.72 -14.59 -14.49
C SER A 517 24.38 -14.44 -15.87
N LYS A 518 25.59 -13.91 -15.93
CA LYS A 518 26.38 -13.91 -17.18
C LYS A 518 26.63 -15.30 -17.74
N ALA A 519 26.75 -16.30 -16.87
CA ALA A 519 26.92 -17.69 -17.29
C ALA A 519 25.69 -18.27 -17.97
N ASP A 520 24.51 -17.74 -17.64
CA ASP A 520 23.22 -18.14 -18.18
C ASP A 520 22.76 -17.24 -19.35
N GLY A 521 23.59 -16.27 -19.76
CA GLY A 521 23.34 -15.38 -20.90
C GLY A 521 22.74 -14.03 -20.53
N GLY A 522 22.54 -13.72 -19.25
CA GLY A 522 22.05 -12.45 -18.76
C GLY A 522 23.12 -11.37 -18.59
N SER A 523 22.70 -10.19 -18.17
CA SER A 523 23.58 -9.04 -17.89
C SER A 523 24.51 -9.28 -16.71
N GLY A 524 24.11 -10.17 -15.79
CA GLY A 524 24.81 -10.41 -14.52
C GLY A 524 24.64 -9.27 -13.50
N LEU A 525 23.69 -8.37 -13.66
CA LEU A 525 23.37 -7.32 -12.68
C LEU A 525 23.02 -7.90 -11.31
N CYS A 526 22.41 -9.09 -11.29
CA CYS A 526 22.10 -9.84 -10.08
C CYS A 526 23.36 -10.36 -9.34
N GLN A 527 24.49 -10.52 -10.04
CA GLN A 527 25.71 -11.08 -9.47
C GLN A 527 26.38 -10.06 -8.53
N GLY A 528 26.55 -10.44 -7.28
CA GLY A 528 27.13 -9.56 -6.27
C GLY A 528 26.15 -8.53 -5.69
N SER A 529 24.89 -8.53 -6.11
CA SER A 529 23.83 -7.75 -5.45
C SER A 529 23.63 -8.24 -4.01
N LYS A 530 23.34 -7.32 -3.10
CA LYS A 530 22.98 -7.63 -1.70
C LYS A 530 21.47 -7.84 -1.52
N THR A 531 20.69 -7.50 -2.51
CA THR A 531 19.23 -7.44 -2.43
C THR A 531 18.51 -8.32 -3.43
N THR A 532 19.23 -8.78 -4.48
CA THR A 532 18.66 -9.64 -5.51
C THR A 532 19.54 -10.88 -5.72
N MET A 533 18.96 -11.96 -6.19
CA MET A 533 19.62 -13.18 -6.62
C MET A 533 19.44 -13.35 -8.12
N CYS A 534 20.40 -13.98 -8.80
CA CYS A 534 20.20 -14.38 -10.19
C CYS A 534 19.11 -15.46 -10.27
N LEU A 535 18.25 -15.34 -11.26
CA LEU A 535 17.21 -16.29 -11.54
C LEU A 535 17.69 -17.37 -12.50
N THR A 536 16.87 -18.39 -12.69
CA THR A 536 17.05 -19.38 -13.75
C THR A 536 16.35 -18.86 -15.00
N PRO A 537 17.00 -18.91 -16.19
CA PRO A 537 16.43 -18.42 -17.43
C PRO A 537 15.07 -19.03 -17.73
N LEU A 538 14.11 -18.20 -18.08
CA LEU A 538 12.83 -18.60 -18.62
C LEU A 538 13.02 -19.06 -20.08
N LYS A 539 12.64 -20.30 -20.39
CA LYS A 539 12.94 -20.94 -21.67
C LYS A 539 11.74 -21.06 -22.60
N ASN A 540 10.54 -21.03 -22.02
CA ASN A 540 9.28 -21.12 -22.74
C ASN A 540 8.47 -19.84 -22.51
N PRO A 541 8.62 -18.81 -23.38
CA PRO A 541 8.09 -17.47 -23.10
C PRO A 541 6.62 -17.45 -22.71
N VAL A 542 5.74 -18.14 -23.44
CA VAL A 542 4.29 -18.08 -23.18
C VAL A 542 3.90 -18.76 -21.87
N ASP A 543 4.43 -19.96 -21.61
CA ASP A 543 4.09 -20.70 -20.40
C ASP A 543 4.65 -20.02 -19.15
N GLU A 544 5.87 -19.49 -19.24
CA GLU A 544 6.57 -18.89 -18.10
C GLU A 544 6.16 -17.43 -17.88
N TRP A 545 5.73 -16.72 -18.92
CA TRP A 545 5.00 -15.47 -18.77
C TRP A 545 3.77 -15.67 -17.88
N ASN A 546 2.92 -16.63 -18.19
CA ASN A 546 1.69 -16.91 -17.46
C ASN A 546 1.91 -17.52 -16.07
N SER A 547 3.02 -18.26 -15.86
CA SER A 547 3.25 -18.98 -14.61
C SER A 547 4.27 -18.32 -13.67
N VAL A 548 5.05 -17.36 -14.16
CA VAL A 548 6.11 -16.70 -13.38
C VAL A 548 5.94 -15.18 -13.35
N ILE A 549 5.99 -14.50 -14.50
CA ILE A 549 6.02 -13.04 -14.55
C ILE A 549 4.68 -12.45 -14.11
N VAL A 550 3.58 -12.83 -14.78
CA VAL A 550 2.23 -12.31 -14.46
C VAL A 550 1.89 -12.53 -12.99
N PRO A 551 1.96 -13.75 -12.44
CA PRO A 551 1.63 -13.96 -11.02
C PRO A 551 2.60 -13.24 -10.08
N GLY A 552 3.88 -13.10 -10.45
CA GLY A 552 4.88 -12.39 -9.66
C GLY A 552 4.57 -10.90 -9.55
N GLN A 553 4.30 -10.24 -10.67
CA GLN A 553 3.94 -8.82 -10.70
C GLN A 553 2.57 -8.58 -10.05
N ALA A 554 1.57 -9.41 -10.34
CA ALA A 554 0.26 -9.33 -9.73
C ALA A 554 0.32 -9.47 -8.20
N GLN A 555 1.18 -10.35 -7.66
CA GLN A 555 1.35 -10.52 -6.21
C GLN A 555 1.92 -9.27 -5.53
N ILE A 556 2.84 -8.55 -6.18
CA ILE A 556 3.39 -7.29 -5.66
C ILE A 556 2.29 -6.24 -5.53
N VAL A 557 1.54 -6.02 -6.61
CA VAL A 557 0.42 -5.07 -6.65
C VAL A 557 -0.67 -5.47 -5.65
N PHE A 558 -1.04 -6.74 -5.62
CA PHE A 558 -2.05 -7.27 -4.70
C PHE A 558 -1.65 -7.10 -3.23
N SER A 559 -0.38 -7.29 -2.91
CA SER A 559 0.12 -7.09 -1.54
C SER A 559 0.00 -5.64 -1.07
N ALA A 560 0.29 -4.67 -1.93
CA ALA A 560 0.11 -3.26 -1.64
C ALA A 560 -1.38 -2.89 -1.47
N LEU A 561 -2.22 -3.38 -2.36
CA LEU A 561 -3.68 -3.22 -2.31
C LEU A 561 -4.27 -3.74 -0.98
N LEU A 562 -3.83 -4.90 -0.50
CA LEU A 562 -4.25 -5.47 0.78
C LEU A 562 -3.84 -4.61 1.98
N GLN A 563 -2.68 -3.97 1.90
CA GLN A 563 -2.16 -3.08 2.94
C GLN A 563 -2.78 -1.68 2.92
N GLY A 564 -3.69 -1.41 1.96
CA GLY A 564 -4.29 -0.09 1.81
C GLY A 564 -3.31 0.99 1.36
N ASP A 565 -2.27 0.61 0.61
CA ASP A 565 -1.28 1.53 0.07
C ASP A 565 -1.89 2.35 -1.07
N ALA A 566 -1.97 3.66 -0.89
CA ALA A 566 -2.51 4.59 -1.87
C ALA A 566 -1.43 5.15 -2.82
N ARG A 567 -0.25 4.53 -2.91
CA ARG A 567 0.75 4.90 -3.90
C ARG A 567 0.38 4.31 -5.25
N PRO A 568 0.24 5.13 -6.32
CA PRO A 568 -0.09 4.62 -7.64
C PRO A 568 0.95 3.64 -8.16
N PHE A 569 0.54 2.71 -8.99
CA PHE A 569 1.42 1.89 -9.81
C PHE A 569 1.58 2.49 -11.20
N PHE A 570 2.64 2.12 -11.94
CA PHE A 570 2.78 2.55 -13.31
C PHE A 570 3.43 1.50 -14.22
N MET A 571 3.04 1.54 -15.46
CA MET A 571 3.61 0.88 -16.63
C MET A 571 3.69 1.90 -17.78
N HIS A 572 3.85 1.45 -19.01
CA HIS A 572 3.94 2.32 -20.18
C HIS A 572 2.90 1.95 -21.26
N GLN A 573 2.62 2.88 -22.16
CA GLN A 573 1.66 2.67 -23.24
C GLN A 573 2.03 1.50 -24.17
N SER A 574 3.33 1.19 -24.28
CA SER A 574 3.86 0.04 -25.00
C SER A 574 3.24 -1.29 -24.53
N ASN A 575 3.00 -1.42 -23.22
CA ASN A 575 2.45 -2.64 -22.63
C ASN A 575 0.94 -2.83 -22.89
N LEU A 576 0.26 -1.80 -23.43
CA LEU A 576 -1.16 -1.83 -23.79
C LEU A 576 -1.42 -2.18 -25.27
N THR A 577 -0.37 -2.34 -26.09
CA THR A 577 -0.44 -2.69 -27.50
C THR A 577 0.26 -4.03 -27.78
N GLY A 578 0.38 -4.45 -29.04
CA GLY A 578 0.97 -5.75 -29.39
C GLY A 578 0.22 -6.91 -28.76
N ASP A 579 0.88 -7.67 -27.88
CA ASP A 579 0.26 -8.77 -27.11
C ASP A 579 -0.55 -8.26 -25.91
N ARG A 580 -0.56 -6.93 -25.65
CA ARG A 580 -1.31 -6.29 -24.54
C ARG A 580 -0.94 -6.87 -23.18
N ILE A 581 0.34 -6.96 -22.93
CA ILE A 581 0.94 -7.65 -21.78
C ILE A 581 0.59 -7.04 -20.40
N ALA A 582 0.12 -5.80 -20.35
CA ALA A 582 -0.33 -5.17 -19.08
C ALA A 582 -1.62 -5.82 -18.52
N TYR A 583 -2.56 -6.18 -19.40
CA TYR A 583 -3.90 -6.60 -18.95
C TYR A 583 -3.91 -7.89 -18.13
N PRO A 584 -3.15 -8.95 -18.47
CA PRO A 584 -3.11 -10.16 -17.65
C PRO A 584 -2.68 -9.90 -16.20
N VAL A 585 -1.75 -8.97 -15.95
CA VAL A 585 -1.34 -8.59 -14.60
C VAL A 585 -2.47 -7.90 -13.85
N MET A 586 -3.15 -6.95 -14.51
CA MET A 586 -4.30 -6.27 -13.91
C MET A 586 -5.46 -7.23 -13.64
N ASP A 587 -5.75 -8.13 -14.57
CA ASP A 587 -6.81 -9.12 -14.43
C ASP A 587 -6.58 -10.05 -13.24
N ASP A 588 -5.35 -10.50 -13.03
CA ASP A 588 -4.96 -11.32 -11.88
C ASP A 588 -5.15 -10.56 -10.56
N VAL A 589 -4.73 -9.30 -10.47
CA VAL A 589 -4.90 -8.47 -9.27
C VAL A 589 -6.37 -8.27 -8.94
N LEU A 590 -7.17 -7.85 -9.93
CA LEU A 590 -8.60 -7.58 -9.74
C LEU A 590 -9.38 -8.85 -9.39
N SER A 591 -9.04 -9.96 -10.05
CA SER A 591 -9.63 -11.27 -9.79
C SER A 591 -9.28 -11.79 -8.40
N ALA A 592 -8.01 -11.70 -8.00
CA ALA A 592 -7.56 -12.11 -6.66
C ALA A 592 -8.26 -11.30 -5.56
N TYR A 593 -8.38 -9.99 -5.72
CA TYR A 593 -9.08 -9.15 -4.75
C TYR A 593 -10.56 -9.53 -4.63
N ARG A 594 -11.27 -9.64 -5.76
CA ARG A 594 -12.69 -9.98 -5.79
C ARG A 594 -13.00 -11.41 -5.33
N ALA A 595 -12.03 -12.31 -5.41
CA ALA A 595 -12.16 -13.66 -4.86
C ALA A 595 -12.19 -13.66 -3.32
N VAL A 596 -11.57 -12.68 -2.67
CA VAL A 596 -11.47 -12.56 -1.21
C VAL A 596 -12.49 -11.60 -0.63
N PHE A 597 -12.66 -10.42 -1.24
CA PHE A 597 -13.47 -9.32 -0.72
C PHE A 597 -14.80 -9.19 -1.47
N ASN A 598 -15.87 -8.92 -0.72
CA ASN A 598 -17.18 -8.71 -1.33
C ASN A 598 -17.41 -7.21 -1.66
N SER A 599 -18.56 -6.92 -2.24
CA SER A 599 -18.94 -5.57 -2.69
C SER A 599 -19.03 -4.51 -1.59
N SER A 600 -18.94 -4.88 -0.30
CA SER A 600 -18.87 -3.89 0.78
C SER A 600 -17.48 -3.29 0.98
N ALA A 601 -16.45 -3.91 0.39
CA ALA A 601 -15.07 -3.42 0.36
C ALA A 601 -14.58 -3.34 -1.09
N PRO A 602 -15.13 -2.46 -1.93
CA PRO A 602 -14.71 -2.32 -3.33
C PRO A 602 -13.28 -1.75 -3.41
N ILE A 603 -12.61 -2.02 -4.53
CA ILE A 603 -11.37 -1.31 -4.86
C ILE A 603 -11.71 0.18 -5.01
N VAL A 604 -10.85 1.02 -4.45
CA VAL A 604 -10.92 2.48 -4.56
C VAL A 604 -9.87 2.92 -5.56
N ASN A 605 -10.32 3.24 -6.76
CA ASN A 605 -9.50 3.72 -7.86
C ASN A 605 -9.63 5.25 -7.91
N LEU A 606 -8.54 5.94 -7.59
CA LEU A 606 -8.45 7.40 -7.57
C LEU A 606 -7.50 7.88 -8.68
N PRO A 607 -7.61 9.12 -9.14
CA PRO A 607 -6.54 9.74 -9.91
C PRO A 607 -5.37 10.10 -9.00
N MET A 608 -4.17 10.30 -9.55
CA MET A 608 -2.93 10.58 -8.80
C MET A 608 -3.08 11.75 -7.79
N SER A 609 -3.88 12.77 -8.08
CA SER A 609 -4.17 13.85 -7.12
C SER A 609 -4.95 13.36 -5.90
N GLY A 610 -5.87 12.42 -6.11
CA GLY A 610 -6.65 11.77 -5.04
C GLY A 610 -5.75 10.92 -4.13
N ASP A 611 -4.89 10.11 -4.72
CA ASP A 611 -3.89 9.31 -4.01
C ASP A 611 -2.91 10.20 -3.23
N GLY A 612 -2.42 11.26 -3.86
CA GLY A 612 -1.60 12.28 -3.21
C GLY A 612 -2.29 12.90 -1.99
N ALA A 613 -3.60 13.17 -2.08
CA ALA A 613 -4.37 13.69 -0.95
C ALA A 613 -4.50 12.68 0.19
N VAL A 614 -4.72 11.39 -0.11
CA VAL A 614 -4.75 10.31 0.90
C VAL A 614 -3.39 10.18 1.58
N LEU A 615 -2.31 10.11 0.81
CA LEU A 615 -0.94 9.99 1.32
C LEU A 615 -0.55 11.20 2.20
N ARG A 616 -0.88 12.43 1.76
CA ARG A 616 -0.67 13.65 2.55
C ARG A 616 -1.42 13.60 3.88
N ASN A 617 -2.69 13.22 3.86
CA ASN A 617 -3.50 13.12 5.07
C ASN A 617 -2.92 12.07 6.03
N SER A 618 -2.51 10.92 5.52
CA SER A 618 -1.86 9.87 6.31
C SER A 618 -0.55 10.36 6.93
N GLN A 619 0.29 11.07 6.16
CA GLN A 619 1.55 11.61 6.67
C GLN A 619 1.34 12.67 7.77
N LEU A 620 0.38 13.59 7.60
CA LEU A 620 0.03 14.59 8.61
C LEU A 620 -0.50 13.93 9.90
N TRP A 621 -1.33 12.91 9.75
CA TRP A 621 -1.86 12.14 10.85
C TRP A 621 -0.75 11.42 11.63
N GLN A 622 0.16 10.72 10.95
CA GLN A 622 1.29 10.05 11.58
C GLN A 622 2.22 11.02 12.32
N GLN A 623 2.47 12.21 11.74
CA GLN A 623 3.23 13.27 12.41
C GLN A 623 2.54 13.75 13.69
N ALA A 624 1.22 13.92 13.66
CA ALA A 624 0.45 14.34 14.83
C ALA A 624 0.44 13.30 15.95
N LEU A 625 0.36 12.00 15.59
CA LEU A 625 0.49 10.90 16.55
C LEU A 625 1.89 10.89 17.19
N ALA A 626 2.94 10.98 16.38
CA ALA A 626 4.31 11.01 16.85
C ALA A 626 4.60 12.22 17.77
N ALA A 627 3.97 13.37 17.52
CA ALA A 627 4.04 14.57 18.35
C ALA A 627 3.18 14.50 19.62
N GLY A 628 2.31 13.50 19.76
CA GLY A 628 1.43 13.34 20.92
C GLY A 628 0.39 14.46 21.10
N VAL A 629 -0.03 15.08 19.98
CA VAL A 629 -0.93 16.27 20.00
C VAL A 629 -2.41 15.92 19.83
N VAL A 630 -2.72 14.63 19.67
CA VAL A 630 -4.08 14.11 19.51
C VAL A 630 -4.55 13.41 20.77
N SER A 631 -5.81 13.60 21.12
CA SER A 631 -6.49 12.79 22.12
C SER A 631 -7.86 12.35 21.56
N ALA A 632 -8.20 11.07 21.74
CA ALA A 632 -9.46 10.50 21.31
C ALA A 632 -9.96 9.50 22.35
N TRP A 633 -11.27 9.51 22.62
CA TRP A 633 -11.89 8.61 23.59
C TRP A 633 -13.36 8.39 23.29
N VAL A 634 -13.86 7.28 23.82
CA VAL A 634 -15.30 6.95 23.82
C VAL A 634 -15.82 7.03 25.24
N GLN A 635 -16.94 7.74 25.43
CA GLN A 635 -17.67 7.79 26.70
C GLN A 635 -19.17 7.60 26.42
N GLY A 636 -19.73 6.53 26.95
CA GLY A 636 -21.09 6.12 26.60
C GLY A 636 -21.20 5.83 25.08
N ASP A 637 -22.06 6.53 24.40
CA ASP A 637 -22.28 6.49 22.95
C ASP A 637 -21.51 7.57 22.17
N THR A 638 -20.70 8.38 22.84
CA THR A 638 -20.05 9.54 22.22
C THR A 638 -18.55 9.29 22.02
N VAL A 639 -18.09 9.38 20.78
CA VAL A 639 -16.69 9.47 20.41
C VAL A 639 -16.28 10.95 20.39
N THR A 640 -15.20 11.30 21.07
CA THR A 640 -14.66 12.66 21.08
C THR A 640 -13.21 12.64 20.61
N ILE A 641 -12.86 13.48 19.64
CA ILE A 641 -11.50 13.59 19.09
C ILE A 641 -11.06 15.04 19.15
N SER A 642 -9.88 15.27 19.70
CA SER A 642 -9.27 16.60 19.86
C SER A 642 -7.85 16.61 19.33
N GLY A 643 -7.47 17.70 18.69
CA GLY A 643 -6.13 17.91 18.14
C GLY A 643 -6.01 19.29 17.52
N PRO A 644 -4.89 19.59 16.82
CA PRO A 644 -4.70 20.85 16.12
C PRO A 644 -5.81 21.12 15.10
N PRO A 645 -6.33 22.35 15.00
CA PRO A 645 -7.25 22.73 13.92
C PRO A 645 -6.60 22.53 12.53
N GLY A 646 -7.37 22.03 11.59
CA GLY A 646 -6.91 21.69 10.23
C GLY A 646 -6.30 20.29 10.10
N LEU A 647 -6.10 19.56 11.20
CA LEU A 647 -5.55 18.20 11.12
C LEU A 647 -6.57 17.24 10.52
N PRO A 648 -6.22 16.50 9.44
CA PRO A 648 -7.02 15.38 8.98
C PRO A 648 -6.88 14.19 9.93
N VAL A 649 -8.01 13.63 10.35
CA VAL A 649 -8.08 12.46 11.23
C VAL A 649 -8.84 11.34 10.55
N PRO A 650 -8.27 10.15 10.42
CA PRO A 650 -8.98 8.98 9.91
C PRO A 650 -9.89 8.44 11.02
N VAL A 651 -11.14 8.16 10.72
CA VAL A 651 -12.10 7.60 11.69
C VAL A 651 -12.91 6.49 11.05
N THR A 652 -12.99 5.38 11.75
CA THR A 652 -13.93 4.27 11.45
C THR A 652 -14.86 4.07 12.63
N VAL A 653 -16.16 3.95 12.33
CA VAL A 653 -17.23 3.80 13.32
C VAL A 653 -18.28 2.80 12.82
N PRO A 654 -19.10 2.23 13.72
CA PRO A 654 -20.24 1.39 13.34
C PRO A 654 -21.24 2.10 12.42
N ALA A 655 -21.96 1.34 11.63
CA ALA A 655 -23.08 1.85 10.85
C ALA A 655 -24.11 2.55 11.77
N GLY A 656 -24.75 3.63 11.27
CA GLY A 656 -25.71 4.43 12.04
C GLY A 656 -25.07 5.50 12.93
N THR A 657 -23.74 5.65 12.95
CA THR A 657 -23.07 6.73 13.68
C THR A 657 -23.38 8.10 13.07
N GLY A 658 -23.88 9.00 13.90
CA GLY A 658 -24.16 10.40 13.53
C GLY A 658 -22.94 11.30 13.71
N GLY A 659 -22.75 12.23 12.78
CA GLY A 659 -21.81 13.34 12.89
C GLY A 659 -22.47 14.61 13.47
N SER A 660 -21.72 15.69 13.53
CA SER A 660 -22.25 17.01 13.90
C SER A 660 -23.38 17.41 12.95
N GLY A 661 -24.53 17.81 13.51
CA GLY A 661 -25.72 18.19 12.75
C GLY A 661 -26.64 17.03 12.33
N GLY A 662 -26.43 15.80 12.84
CA GLY A 662 -27.31 14.65 12.60
C GLY A 662 -27.06 13.91 11.29
N ALA A 663 -26.17 14.38 10.43
CA ALA A 663 -25.74 13.64 9.23
C ALA A 663 -24.92 12.42 9.61
N GLN A 664 -25.00 11.34 8.81
CA GLN A 664 -24.16 10.17 8.99
C GLN A 664 -22.68 10.51 8.72
N PHE A 665 -21.80 10.00 9.55
CA PHE A 665 -20.36 10.17 9.36
C PHE A 665 -19.82 9.32 8.20
N GLY A 666 -18.92 9.89 7.41
CA GLY A 666 -18.13 9.17 6.40
C GLY A 666 -18.94 8.42 5.33
N SER A 667 -18.31 7.50 4.64
CA SER A 667 -18.91 6.59 3.67
C SER A 667 -18.97 5.16 4.20
N SER A 668 -19.88 4.34 3.66
CA SER A 668 -19.92 2.90 3.98
C SER A 668 -18.75 2.20 3.33
N TYR A 669 -17.99 1.43 4.10
CA TYR A 669 -16.90 0.60 3.63
C TYR A 669 -16.62 -0.54 4.61
N ALA A 670 -16.39 -1.75 4.09
CA ALA A 670 -16.04 -2.96 4.85
C ALA A 670 -16.96 -3.22 6.06
N GLY A 671 -18.29 -2.92 5.91
CA GLY A 671 -19.28 -3.13 6.96
C GLY A 671 -19.32 -2.09 8.07
N GLY A 672 -18.54 -1.01 7.99
CA GLY A 672 -18.57 0.16 8.87
C GLY A 672 -18.86 1.45 8.11
N ARG A 673 -18.65 2.57 8.79
CA ARG A 673 -18.56 3.89 8.17
C ARG A 673 -17.19 4.48 8.48
N SER A 674 -16.52 5.01 7.47
CA SER A 674 -15.19 5.57 7.66
C SER A 674 -14.90 6.72 6.71
N GLY A 675 -13.93 7.54 7.08
CA GLY A 675 -13.51 8.69 6.29
C GLY A 675 -12.51 9.56 7.02
N TRP A 676 -12.05 10.56 6.33
CA TRP A 676 -11.20 11.62 6.88
C TRP A 676 -12.08 12.76 7.41
N ALA A 677 -11.85 13.15 8.67
CA ALA A 677 -12.44 14.34 9.26
C ALA A 677 -11.37 15.41 9.46
N THR A 678 -11.65 16.67 9.14
CA THR A 678 -10.75 17.78 9.47
C THR A 678 -11.14 18.36 10.82
N LEU A 679 -10.20 18.40 11.78
CA LEU A 679 -10.47 18.95 13.10
C LEU A 679 -10.64 20.47 13.02
N GLY A 680 -11.64 20.96 13.78
CA GLY A 680 -11.85 22.38 14.01
C GLY A 680 -11.19 22.89 15.29
N SER A 681 -11.55 24.10 15.72
CA SER A 681 -11.18 24.65 17.03
C SER A 681 -11.85 23.94 18.20
N GLN A 682 -13.01 23.30 17.95
CA GLN A 682 -13.74 22.49 18.92
C GLN A 682 -13.49 20.99 18.64
N PRO A 683 -13.56 20.14 19.68
CA PRO A 683 -13.46 18.70 19.51
C PRO A 683 -14.51 18.17 18.53
N LEU A 684 -14.10 17.26 17.65
CA LEU A 684 -15.03 16.46 16.84
C LEU A 684 -15.79 15.51 17.78
N LYS A 685 -17.11 15.49 17.68
CA LYS A 685 -17.98 14.55 18.39
C LYS A 685 -18.78 13.73 17.41
N LEU A 686 -18.81 12.43 17.62
CA LEU A 686 -19.63 11.47 16.85
C LEU A 686 -20.51 10.71 17.83
N THR A 687 -21.79 10.49 17.47
CA THR A 687 -22.73 9.74 18.29
C THR A 687 -22.96 8.36 17.71
N LEU A 688 -22.58 7.33 18.46
CA LEU A 688 -22.76 5.92 18.12
C LEU A 688 -24.24 5.52 18.28
N GLY A 689 -24.68 4.50 17.54
CA GLY A 689 -26.02 3.93 17.72
C GLY A 689 -26.23 3.20 19.06
N SER A 690 -25.12 2.81 19.72
CA SER A 690 -25.09 2.17 21.04
C SER A 690 -23.74 2.39 21.71
N SER A 691 -23.68 2.25 23.03
CA SER A 691 -22.40 2.31 23.77
C SER A 691 -21.46 1.17 23.34
N ALA A 692 -20.22 1.51 22.99
CA ALA A 692 -19.21 0.54 22.59
C ALA A 692 -18.51 -0.12 23.80
N TYR A 693 -18.33 0.62 24.88
CA TYR A 693 -17.60 0.18 26.07
C TYR A 693 -18.47 0.34 27.32
N LYS A 694 -18.12 -0.39 28.41
CA LYS A 694 -18.74 -0.21 29.72
C LYS A 694 -18.34 1.17 30.26
N SER A 695 -19.31 1.91 30.73
CA SER A 695 -19.15 3.23 31.35
C SER A 695 -18.71 3.13 32.80
#